data_e0e9126f0c8bc67129bb818048c3815f
#
_entry.id   e0e9126f0c8bc67129bb818048c3815f
#
_cell.length_a   1.000
_cell.length_b   1.000
_cell.length_c   1.000
_cell.angle_alpha   90.00
_cell.angle_beta   90.00
_cell.angle_gamma   90.00
#
_symmetry.space_group_name_H-M   'P 1'
#
loop_
_entity.id
_entity.type
_entity.pdbx_description
1 polymer ?
#
loop_
_entity_poly.entity_id
_entity_poly.type
_entity_poly.pdbx_seq_one_letter_code
_entity_poly.pdbx_strand_id
1 'polypeptide(L)'
;MKLPVFAATLSAAALGFAASPLPAQPLAYDTAAWELTPKLPVDRAPWTRVELDRELRERTAQQKARHEIDVYYYRIGHTLAFPLPLTRRPTRSELPPGVANLTYPWLIWLTWELEERWRILHAAWRTLGDSDAGRLLQRELAALATWEKFTEMNDQPGLGAAHLAGCLALALARPDGWDPALLASARAAADHLLEGDITPWFAKQWGPDKPWTPQRLVNIPVITLARAAELARVTGSPRAATLDRRMVEILGVWARFRTGAEFHSEGTTYDGYLLDSVTGWLAGHPERARLLAASAGAFRSVTDQWIHLTLPGRTDLHAPIGDVEPEMPFWTAPLARAAGWYSLPEASWLLARVAPSRLPAATLVEELGGPPEIAAAPRAPVAGPREHPHAVSLRTGWAVSDAAAIVSAPRSPMGHLQADAGHVVLGWQGRFWLTDPGYQQYRTGEEREYTLGPQAHNAPVINGTIQKPRAARVEVAETDAAGRQHTRLELAACYPGLPAGASVRRDLWLAHQGTTALVIRDRFTALPADAEILHHWLGGHHLAWAFVDGWARLSDGRRAVWIGTATAPIAPAELTRHPGSRGPIALAHRTKLAGPNGVRWWVFWCDDTGGWIPPKLEADDSALQFTALGQTGPAWRFAP
;
A
#
# COMPACT_ATOMS: atom_id res chain seq x y z
N MET A 1 -8.89 -8.66 -12.11
CA MET A 1 -9.66 -8.77 -10.85
C MET A 1 -10.69 -7.66 -10.85
N LYS A 2 -11.97 -7.96 -11.09
CA LYS A 2 -13.00 -6.94 -10.93
C LYS A 2 -12.97 -6.53 -9.47
N LEU A 3 -12.51 -5.32 -9.19
CA LEU A 3 -12.86 -4.64 -7.96
C LEU A 3 -14.38 -4.69 -7.87
N PRO A 4 -14.99 -5.03 -6.74
CA PRO A 4 -16.42 -4.88 -6.59
C PRO A 4 -16.74 -3.38 -6.66
N VAL A 5 -16.96 -2.90 -7.88
CA VAL A 5 -17.60 -1.61 -8.08
C VAL A 5 -19.06 -1.86 -7.71
N PHE A 6 -19.45 -1.52 -6.49
CA PHE A 6 -20.85 -1.31 -6.17
C PHE A 6 -21.32 -0.06 -6.92
N ALA A 7 -21.59 -0.22 -8.21
CA ALA A 7 -22.37 0.70 -8.98
C ALA A 7 -23.85 0.48 -8.59
N ALA A 8 -24.32 1.21 -7.60
CA ALA A 8 -25.76 1.40 -7.42
C ALA A 8 -26.25 2.30 -8.55
N THR A 9 -26.74 1.70 -9.63
CA THR A 9 -27.56 2.39 -10.63
C THR A 9 -28.88 2.77 -10.00
N LEU A 10 -28.99 4.01 -9.51
CA LEU A 10 -30.26 4.64 -9.21
C LEU A 10 -30.72 5.39 -10.45
N SER A 11 -31.78 4.86 -11.07
CA SER A 11 -32.55 5.54 -12.11
C SER A 11 -33.06 6.88 -11.58
N ALA A 12 -32.68 7.98 -12.20
CA ALA A 12 -33.17 9.30 -11.89
C ALA A 12 -34.59 9.48 -12.42
N ALA A 13 -35.59 9.41 -11.54
CA ALA A 13 -36.89 10.00 -11.79
C ALA A 13 -36.83 11.48 -11.40
N ALA A 14 -37.05 12.35 -12.39
CA ALA A 14 -37.04 13.80 -12.23
C ALA A 14 -38.19 14.27 -11.33
N LEU A 15 -37.85 14.69 -10.12
CA LEU A 15 -38.68 15.59 -9.30
C LEU A 15 -37.74 16.68 -8.76
N GLY A 16 -38.05 17.93 -9.08
CA GLY A 16 -37.27 19.09 -8.69
C GLY A 16 -37.28 19.30 -7.18
N PHE A 17 -36.19 18.89 -6.56
CA PHE A 17 -35.81 19.31 -5.21
C PHE A 17 -34.45 19.99 -5.29
N ALA A 18 -34.32 21.11 -4.56
CA ALA A 18 -33.05 21.78 -4.37
C ALA A 18 -31.99 20.71 -4.00
N ALA A 19 -30.96 20.61 -4.81
CA ALA A 19 -29.91 19.60 -4.65
C ALA A 19 -29.22 19.81 -3.29
N SER A 20 -29.64 19.05 -2.29
CA SER A 20 -28.74 18.72 -1.21
C SER A 20 -27.50 18.05 -1.83
N PRO A 21 -26.29 18.43 -1.44
CA PRO A 21 -25.11 17.77 -1.96
C PRO A 21 -25.28 16.26 -1.75
N LEU A 22 -25.22 15.50 -2.84
CA LEU A 22 -25.26 14.05 -2.78
C LEU A 22 -24.26 13.60 -1.70
N PRO A 23 -24.61 12.65 -0.83
CA PRO A 23 -23.66 12.10 0.11
C PRO A 23 -22.42 11.67 -0.68
N ALA A 24 -21.24 12.11 -0.22
CA ALA A 24 -19.99 11.79 -0.86
C ALA A 24 -19.95 10.28 -1.12
N GLN A 25 -19.72 9.88 -2.36
CA GLN A 25 -19.52 8.45 -2.67
C GLN A 25 -18.37 7.94 -1.80
N PRO A 26 -18.50 6.73 -1.22
CA PRO A 26 -17.40 6.16 -0.46
C PRO A 26 -16.13 6.16 -1.32
N LEU A 27 -15.02 6.47 -0.69
CA LEU A 27 -13.71 6.38 -1.32
C LEU A 27 -13.47 4.96 -1.78
N ALA A 28 -12.67 4.79 -2.83
CA ALA A 28 -12.09 3.48 -3.19
C ALA A 28 -11.34 2.84 -2.01
N TYR A 29 -10.94 3.66 -1.06
CA TYR A 29 -10.29 3.32 0.22
C TYR A 29 -11.22 3.41 1.42
N ASP A 30 -12.46 3.04 1.26
CA ASP A 30 -13.32 2.87 2.42
C ASP A 30 -12.83 1.66 3.22
N THR A 31 -11.98 1.91 4.22
CA THR A 31 -11.45 0.86 5.09
C THR A 31 -12.57 0.09 5.79
N ALA A 32 -13.76 0.69 5.96
CA ALA A 32 -14.91 0.00 6.49
C ALA A 32 -15.43 -1.10 5.56
N ALA A 33 -15.36 -0.91 4.24
CA ALA A 33 -15.73 -1.97 3.30
C ALA A 33 -14.81 -3.20 3.45
N TRP A 34 -13.53 -2.99 3.75
CA TRP A 34 -12.60 -4.08 4.01
C TRP A 34 -12.77 -4.69 5.40
N GLU A 35 -13.05 -3.87 6.41
CA GLU A 35 -13.34 -4.31 7.76
C GLU A 35 -14.57 -5.21 7.82
N LEU A 36 -15.54 -5.01 6.94
CA LEU A 36 -16.74 -5.83 6.81
C LEU A 36 -16.49 -7.15 6.07
N THR A 37 -15.35 -7.33 5.39
CA THR A 37 -15.00 -8.60 4.76
C THR A 37 -14.91 -9.72 5.80
N PRO A 38 -15.40 -10.94 5.54
CA PRO A 38 -15.33 -12.05 6.48
C PRO A 38 -13.90 -12.25 6.99
N LYS A 39 -13.76 -12.33 8.31
CA LYS A 39 -12.44 -12.53 8.96
C LYS A 39 -12.00 -13.98 8.79
N LEU A 40 -10.76 -14.16 8.33
CA LEU A 40 -10.16 -15.49 8.29
C LEU A 40 -9.76 -15.92 9.72
N PRO A 41 -9.83 -17.22 10.05
CA PRO A 41 -9.32 -17.73 11.31
C PRO A 41 -7.86 -17.34 11.55
N VAL A 42 -7.52 -17.00 12.79
CA VAL A 42 -6.16 -16.54 13.16
C VAL A 42 -5.13 -17.67 13.03
N ASP A 43 -5.55 -18.89 13.17
CA ASP A 43 -4.75 -20.13 13.12
C ASP A 43 -4.94 -20.91 11.80
N ARG A 44 -5.43 -20.25 10.77
CA ARG A 44 -5.62 -20.86 9.47
C ARG A 44 -4.31 -21.43 8.93
N ALA A 45 -4.37 -22.66 8.42
CA ALA A 45 -3.29 -23.26 7.65
C ALA A 45 -3.06 -22.52 6.31
N PRO A 46 -1.88 -22.64 5.70
CA PRO A 46 -1.66 -22.20 4.33
C PRO A 46 -2.70 -22.75 3.35
N TRP A 47 -2.83 -22.12 2.19
CA TRP A 47 -3.79 -22.52 1.14
C TRP A 47 -3.63 -23.98 0.78
N THR A 48 -4.76 -24.70 0.78
CA THR A 48 -4.78 -26.08 0.29
C THR A 48 -4.84 -26.09 -1.24
N ARG A 49 -4.34 -27.14 -1.86
CA ARG A 49 -4.47 -27.35 -3.31
C ARG A 49 -5.92 -27.27 -3.77
N VAL A 50 -6.86 -27.83 -2.98
CA VAL A 50 -8.29 -27.82 -3.27
C VAL A 50 -8.86 -26.40 -3.31
N GLU A 51 -8.45 -25.53 -2.38
CA GLU A 51 -8.88 -24.12 -2.37
C GLU A 51 -8.34 -23.36 -3.59
N LEU A 52 -7.07 -23.55 -3.93
CA LEU A 52 -6.45 -22.91 -5.07
C LEU A 52 -7.03 -23.41 -6.40
N ASP A 53 -7.26 -24.71 -6.56
CA ASP A 53 -7.92 -25.29 -7.75
C ASP A 53 -9.35 -24.78 -7.92
N ARG A 54 -10.10 -24.65 -6.82
CA ARG A 54 -11.44 -24.05 -6.86
C ARG A 54 -11.39 -22.61 -7.32
N GLU A 55 -10.52 -21.81 -6.74
CA GLU A 55 -10.35 -20.39 -7.09
C GLU A 55 -9.95 -20.22 -8.57
N LEU A 56 -9.03 -21.08 -9.07
CA LEU A 56 -8.66 -21.07 -10.48
C LEU A 56 -9.85 -21.36 -11.38
N ARG A 57 -10.69 -22.36 -11.05
CA ARG A 57 -11.90 -22.69 -11.82
C ARG A 57 -12.91 -21.55 -11.84
N GLU A 58 -13.16 -20.93 -10.68
CA GLU A 58 -14.08 -19.80 -10.55
C GLU A 58 -13.61 -18.61 -11.36
N ARG A 59 -12.33 -18.21 -11.25
CA ARG A 59 -11.76 -17.13 -12.05
C ARG A 59 -11.73 -17.46 -13.54
N THR A 60 -11.44 -18.72 -13.90
CA THR A 60 -11.46 -19.15 -15.30
C THR A 60 -12.86 -18.98 -15.90
N ALA A 61 -13.90 -19.40 -15.19
CA ALA A 61 -15.28 -19.22 -15.64
C ALA A 61 -15.62 -17.73 -15.83
N GLN A 62 -15.23 -16.88 -14.88
CA GLN A 62 -15.41 -15.43 -14.98
C GLN A 62 -14.67 -14.84 -16.20
N GLN A 63 -13.39 -15.23 -16.41
CA GLN A 63 -12.61 -14.75 -17.53
C GLN A 63 -13.13 -15.25 -18.88
N LYS A 64 -13.66 -16.47 -18.97
CA LYS A 64 -14.28 -17.00 -20.20
C LYS A 64 -15.59 -16.28 -20.53
N ALA A 65 -16.37 -15.91 -19.55
CA ALA A 65 -17.63 -15.17 -19.73
C ALA A 65 -17.41 -13.67 -20.03
N ARG A 66 -16.20 -13.18 -19.86
CA ARG A 66 -15.88 -11.76 -20.02
C ARG A 66 -15.76 -11.41 -21.50
N HIS A 67 -16.55 -10.43 -21.98
CA HIS A 67 -16.55 -9.96 -23.38
C HIS A 67 -15.81 -8.64 -23.58
N GLU A 68 -15.45 -7.97 -22.51
CA GLU A 68 -14.72 -6.71 -22.53
C GLU A 68 -13.86 -6.57 -21.27
N ILE A 69 -12.86 -5.73 -21.34
CA ILE A 69 -12.08 -5.26 -20.20
C ILE A 69 -12.57 -3.86 -19.85
N ASP A 70 -13.21 -3.74 -18.69
CA ASP A 70 -13.60 -2.45 -18.13
C ASP A 70 -12.44 -1.88 -17.33
N VAL A 71 -12.00 -0.68 -17.70
CA VAL A 71 -10.99 0.07 -16.97
C VAL A 71 -11.64 1.34 -16.45
N TYR A 72 -11.85 1.42 -15.14
CA TYR A 72 -12.27 2.66 -14.53
C TYR A 72 -11.08 3.62 -14.46
N TYR A 73 -11.16 4.69 -15.23
CA TYR A 73 -10.11 5.70 -15.25
C TYR A 73 -10.45 6.84 -14.27
N TYR A 74 -9.96 6.72 -13.07
CA TYR A 74 -10.31 7.57 -11.93
C TYR A 74 -10.01 9.06 -12.13
N ARG A 75 -8.99 9.42 -12.93
CA ARG A 75 -8.66 10.83 -13.20
C ARG A 75 -9.76 11.59 -13.93
N ILE A 76 -10.61 10.88 -14.64
CA ILE A 76 -11.71 11.47 -15.40
C ILE A 76 -13.08 10.99 -14.92
N GLY A 77 -13.12 10.04 -13.98
CA GLY A 77 -14.36 9.48 -13.48
C GLY A 77 -15.17 8.66 -14.49
N HIS A 78 -14.53 8.12 -15.53
CA HIS A 78 -15.18 7.32 -16.56
C HIS A 78 -14.62 5.90 -16.63
N THR A 79 -15.50 4.95 -16.97
CA THR A 79 -15.10 3.60 -17.34
C THR A 79 -14.84 3.54 -18.84
N LEU A 80 -13.69 3.00 -19.21
CA LEU A 80 -13.34 2.68 -20.60
C LEU A 80 -13.55 1.18 -20.79
N ALA A 81 -14.33 0.79 -21.78
CA ALA A 81 -14.60 -0.61 -22.11
C ALA A 81 -13.85 -1.00 -23.39
N PHE A 82 -13.11 -2.09 -23.33
CA PHE A 82 -12.33 -2.63 -24.44
C PHE A 82 -12.82 -4.03 -24.79
N PRO A 83 -13.42 -4.24 -25.97
CA PRO A 83 -13.92 -5.54 -26.39
C PRO A 83 -12.85 -6.62 -26.42
N LEU A 84 -13.20 -7.84 -26.06
CA LEU A 84 -12.33 -9.01 -26.10
C LEU A 84 -12.75 -9.98 -27.22
N PRO A 85 -11.80 -10.63 -27.90
CA PRO A 85 -10.36 -10.36 -27.87
C PRO A 85 -10.03 -8.99 -28.44
N LEU A 86 -8.95 -8.39 -27.96
CA LEU A 86 -8.47 -7.12 -28.51
C LEU A 86 -7.99 -7.37 -29.95
N THR A 87 -8.76 -6.90 -30.93
CA THR A 87 -8.43 -7.11 -32.36
C THR A 87 -7.31 -6.18 -32.85
N ARG A 88 -7.07 -5.10 -32.14
CA ARG A 88 -6.00 -4.13 -32.41
C ARG A 88 -5.67 -3.34 -31.16
N ARG A 89 -4.54 -2.65 -31.18
CA ARG A 89 -4.19 -1.70 -30.11
C ARG A 89 -5.21 -0.56 -30.09
N PRO A 90 -5.82 -0.24 -28.94
CA PRO A 90 -6.67 0.93 -28.81
C PRO A 90 -5.90 2.23 -29.10
N THR A 91 -6.54 3.18 -29.75
CA THR A 91 -5.94 4.45 -30.12
C THR A 91 -6.45 5.61 -29.25
N ARG A 92 -5.69 6.71 -29.22
CA ARG A 92 -6.06 7.91 -28.47
C ARG A 92 -7.42 8.49 -28.92
N SER A 93 -7.77 8.37 -30.19
CA SER A 93 -9.04 8.86 -30.73
C SER A 93 -10.27 8.12 -30.23
N GLU A 94 -10.09 6.94 -29.63
CA GLU A 94 -11.18 6.14 -29.05
C GLU A 94 -11.49 6.53 -27.61
N LEU A 95 -10.67 7.39 -27.02
CA LEU A 95 -10.90 7.89 -25.66
C LEU A 95 -11.99 8.96 -25.67
N PRO A 96 -12.81 9.04 -24.61
CA PRO A 96 -13.81 10.09 -24.48
C PRO A 96 -13.20 11.50 -24.60
N PRO A 97 -13.97 12.50 -25.05
CA PRO A 97 -13.51 13.88 -25.08
C PRO A 97 -12.98 14.34 -23.73
N GLY A 98 -11.86 15.02 -23.70
CA GLY A 98 -11.18 15.47 -22.46
C GLY A 98 -10.16 14.48 -21.90
N VAL A 99 -10.25 13.18 -22.22
CA VAL A 99 -9.26 12.17 -21.78
C VAL A 99 -7.95 12.28 -22.56
N ALA A 100 -8.04 12.77 -23.80
CA ALA A 100 -6.91 12.87 -24.72
C ALA A 100 -5.71 13.68 -24.20
N ASN A 101 -5.92 14.54 -23.21
CA ASN A 101 -4.88 15.39 -22.60
C ASN A 101 -4.29 14.83 -21.31
N LEU A 102 -4.72 13.64 -20.89
CA LEU A 102 -4.24 13.05 -19.66
C LEU A 102 -2.82 12.51 -19.85
N THR A 103 -1.95 12.89 -18.94
CA THR A 103 -0.54 12.53 -18.95
C THR A 103 -0.29 11.11 -18.44
N TYR A 104 -1.26 10.52 -17.76
CA TYR A 104 -1.11 9.19 -17.18
C TYR A 104 -1.72 8.12 -18.10
N PRO A 105 -1.00 7.04 -18.37
CA PRO A 105 -1.35 6.10 -19.42
C PRO A 105 -2.49 5.16 -18.97
N TRP A 106 -3.62 5.31 -19.62
CA TRP A 106 -4.76 4.39 -19.53
C TRP A 106 -4.41 2.97 -19.99
N LEU A 107 -3.41 2.84 -20.88
CA LEU A 107 -2.93 1.57 -21.40
C LEU A 107 -2.38 0.65 -20.30
N ILE A 108 -1.83 1.20 -19.21
CA ILE A 108 -1.33 0.42 -18.07
C ILE A 108 -2.42 -0.49 -17.52
N TRP A 109 -3.59 0.08 -17.22
CA TRP A 109 -4.68 -0.68 -16.61
C TRP A 109 -5.23 -1.75 -17.53
N LEU A 110 -5.36 -1.42 -18.83
CA LEU A 110 -5.79 -2.39 -19.83
C LEU A 110 -4.82 -3.58 -19.92
N THR A 111 -3.53 -3.29 -20.06
CA THR A 111 -2.51 -4.34 -20.22
C THR A 111 -2.29 -5.15 -18.95
N TRP A 112 -2.48 -4.54 -17.79
CA TRP A 112 -2.49 -5.23 -16.52
C TRP A 112 -3.64 -6.24 -16.42
N GLU A 113 -4.87 -5.79 -16.66
CA GLU A 113 -6.04 -6.67 -16.69
C GLU A 113 -5.87 -7.79 -17.72
N LEU A 114 -5.23 -7.49 -18.85
CA LEU A 114 -4.91 -8.48 -19.87
C LEU A 114 -3.91 -9.52 -19.35
N GLU A 115 -2.83 -9.11 -18.70
CA GLU A 115 -1.85 -10.04 -18.10
C GLU A 115 -2.49 -10.92 -17.01
N GLU A 116 -3.28 -10.34 -16.09
CA GLU A 116 -4.03 -11.09 -15.08
C GLU A 116 -4.94 -12.15 -15.72
N ARG A 117 -5.69 -11.76 -16.74
CA ARG A 117 -6.54 -12.66 -17.52
C ARG A 117 -5.73 -13.79 -18.16
N TRP A 118 -4.62 -13.47 -18.81
CA TRP A 118 -3.79 -14.45 -19.49
C TRP A 118 -3.19 -15.47 -18.54
N ARG A 119 -2.75 -15.05 -17.37
CA ARG A 119 -2.23 -15.94 -16.34
C ARG A 119 -3.27 -16.96 -15.90
N ILE A 120 -4.50 -16.53 -15.66
CA ILE A 120 -5.62 -17.40 -15.27
C ILE A 120 -5.98 -18.38 -16.39
N LEU A 121 -6.20 -17.88 -17.61
CA LEU A 121 -6.57 -18.75 -18.73
C LEU A 121 -5.46 -19.73 -19.10
N HIS A 122 -4.19 -19.30 -19.07
CA HIS A 122 -3.07 -20.16 -19.34
C HIS A 122 -2.90 -21.27 -18.28
N ALA A 123 -3.05 -20.92 -16.99
CA ALA A 123 -3.01 -21.92 -15.93
C ALA A 123 -4.17 -22.92 -16.08
N ALA A 124 -5.38 -22.48 -16.37
CA ALA A 124 -6.51 -23.37 -16.61
C ALA A 124 -6.27 -24.30 -17.80
N TRP A 125 -5.77 -23.78 -18.91
CA TRP A 125 -5.41 -24.60 -20.07
C TRP A 125 -4.36 -25.66 -19.72
N ARG A 126 -3.29 -25.27 -19.01
CA ARG A 126 -2.13 -26.15 -18.71
C ARG A 126 -2.39 -27.13 -17.58
N THR A 127 -3.13 -26.74 -16.55
CA THR A 127 -3.28 -27.55 -15.34
C THR A 127 -4.63 -28.26 -15.26
N LEU A 128 -5.69 -27.66 -15.81
CA LEU A 128 -7.05 -28.22 -15.80
C LEU A 128 -7.44 -28.85 -17.16
N GLY A 129 -6.62 -28.71 -18.21
CA GLY A 129 -6.94 -29.18 -19.55
C GLY A 129 -8.08 -28.42 -20.24
N ASP A 130 -8.38 -27.15 -19.81
CA ASP A 130 -9.46 -26.34 -20.36
C ASP A 130 -9.08 -25.84 -21.77
N SER A 131 -9.54 -26.58 -22.80
CA SER A 131 -9.27 -26.27 -24.20
C SER A 131 -9.93 -24.95 -24.67
N ASP A 132 -11.03 -24.52 -24.02
CA ASP A 132 -11.68 -23.23 -24.36
C ASP A 132 -10.80 -22.07 -23.92
N ALA A 133 -10.18 -22.16 -22.73
CA ALA A 133 -9.21 -21.19 -22.27
C ALA A 133 -8.01 -21.10 -23.24
N GLY A 134 -7.53 -22.24 -23.73
CA GLY A 134 -6.45 -22.27 -24.74
C GLY A 134 -6.86 -21.60 -26.06
N ARG A 135 -8.09 -21.84 -26.56
CA ARG A 135 -8.59 -21.17 -27.78
C ARG A 135 -8.74 -19.65 -27.61
N LEU A 136 -9.20 -19.21 -26.45
CA LEU A 136 -9.28 -17.77 -26.16
C LEU A 136 -7.90 -17.11 -26.18
N LEU A 137 -6.90 -17.72 -25.52
CA LEU A 137 -5.53 -17.23 -25.50
C LEU A 137 -4.91 -17.16 -26.89
N GLN A 138 -5.12 -18.17 -27.75
CA GLN A 138 -4.61 -18.14 -29.13
C GLN A 138 -5.22 -16.98 -29.93
N ARG A 139 -6.51 -16.71 -29.78
CA ARG A 139 -7.17 -15.57 -30.42
C ARG A 139 -6.63 -14.22 -29.91
N GLU A 140 -6.41 -14.09 -28.62
CA GLU A 140 -5.88 -12.87 -28.00
C GLU A 140 -4.41 -12.65 -28.35
N LEU A 141 -3.60 -13.71 -28.43
CA LEU A 141 -2.22 -13.63 -28.91
C LEU A 141 -2.14 -13.20 -30.36
N ALA A 142 -3.05 -13.72 -31.22
CA ALA A 142 -3.14 -13.30 -32.61
C ALA A 142 -3.41 -11.80 -32.72
N ALA A 143 -4.32 -11.29 -31.89
CA ALA A 143 -4.62 -9.86 -31.86
C ALA A 143 -3.41 -9.04 -31.33
N LEU A 144 -2.78 -9.47 -30.24
CA LEU A 144 -1.62 -8.79 -29.65
C LEU A 144 -0.42 -8.74 -30.62
N ALA A 145 -0.18 -9.82 -31.35
CA ALA A 145 0.92 -9.90 -32.32
C ALA A 145 0.79 -8.94 -33.51
N THR A 146 -0.40 -8.34 -33.72
CA THR A 146 -0.62 -7.32 -34.75
C THR A 146 -0.33 -5.89 -34.29
N TRP A 147 0.01 -5.69 -33.00
CA TRP A 147 0.26 -4.35 -32.51
C TRP A 147 1.58 -3.80 -33.05
N GLU A 148 1.51 -2.62 -33.65
CA GLU A 148 2.67 -1.93 -34.21
C GLU A 148 3.51 -1.20 -33.16
N LYS A 149 2.91 -0.87 -32.01
CA LYS A 149 3.56 -0.17 -30.90
C LYS A 149 3.11 -0.73 -29.55
N PHE A 150 4.06 -0.89 -28.65
CA PHE A 150 3.82 -1.32 -27.26
C PHE A 150 4.05 -0.18 -26.26
N THR A 151 4.39 1.00 -26.76
CA THR A 151 4.63 2.20 -25.95
C THR A 151 3.31 2.86 -25.52
N GLU A 152 3.40 3.68 -24.50
CA GLU A 152 2.31 4.47 -23.96
C GLU A 152 2.04 5.75 -24.78
N MET A 153 1.15 6.63 -24.32
CA MET A 153 0.70 7.80 -25.09
C MET A 153 1.81 8.81 -25.42
N ASN A 154 2.87 8.83 -24.62
CA ASN A 154 4.04 9.71 -24.84
C ASN A 154 5.17 9.02 -25.61
N ASP A 155 4.89 7.91 -26.29
CA ASP A 155 5.85 7.08 -27.00
C ASP A 155 7.02 6.58 -26.15
N GLN A 156 6.77 6.40 -24.85
CA GLN A 156 7.74 5.80 -23.92
C GLN A 156 7.25 4.42 -23.48
N PRO A 157 8.13 3.42 -23.44
CA PRO A 157 7.79 2.16 -22.78
C PRO A 157 7.65 2.41 -21.28
N GLY A 158 6.69 1.75 -20.68
CA GLY A 158 6.41 1.86 -19.28
C GLY A 158 5.75 0.59 -18.76
N LEU A 159 4.87 0.72 -17.78
CA LEU A 159 4.18 -0.42 -17.18
C LEU A 159 3.31 -1.16 -18.21
N GLY A 160 2.71 -0.45 -19.17
CA GLY A 160 1.96 -1.09 -20.25
C GLY A 160 2.81 -2.05 -21.08
N ALA A 161 3.99 -1.60 -21.51
CA ALA A 161 4.97 -2.45 -22.20
C ALA A 161 5.46 -3.62 -21.32
N ALA A 162 5.62 -3.39 -20.01
CA ALA A 162 6.01 -4.43 -19.07
C ALA A 162 4.97 -5.56 -18.97
N HIS A 163 3.68 -5.21 -18.85
CA HIS A 163 2.60 -6.20 -18.80
C HIS A 163 2.48 -6.99 -20.11
N LEU A 164 2.64 -6.32 -21.24
CA LEU A 164 2.64 -6.99 -22.55
C LEU A 164 3.86 -7.90 -22.72
N ALA A 165 5.04 -7.51 -22.22
CA ALA A 165 6.19 -8.38 -22.16
C ALA A 165 5.91 -9.64 -21.32
N GLY A 166 5.19 -9.50 -20.22
CA GLY A 166 4.71 -10.61 -19.40
C GLY A 166 3.79 -11.57 -20.17
N CYS A 167 2.82 -11.04 -20.93
CA CYS A 167 1.95 -11.84 -21.79
C CYS A 167 2.74 -12.62 -22.86
N LEU A 168 3.65 -11.96 -23.55
CA LEU A 168 4.49 -12.60 -24.58
C LEU A 168 5.42 -13.65 -23.97
N ALA A 169 6.05 -13.36 -22.85
CA ALA A 169 6.89 -14.31 -22.14
C ALA A 169 6.12 -15.56 -21.70
N LEU A 170 4.89 -15.42 -21.22
CA LEU A 170 4.02 -16.52 -20.83
C LEU A 170 3.73 -17.47 -22.00
N ALA A 171 3.44 -16.93 -23.18
CA ALA A 171 3.18 -17.72 -24.37
C ALA A 171 4.45 -18.42 -24.91
N LEU A 172 5.57 -17.69 -24.96
CA LEU A 172 6.83 -18.17 -25.57
C LEU A 172 7.63 -19.10 -24.65
N ALA A 173 7.46 -19.03 -23.34
CA ALA A 173 8.14 -19.91 -22.38
C ALA A 173 7.66 -21.37 -22.44
N ARG A 174 6.41 -21.59 -22.87
CA ARG A 174 5.80 -22.94 -22.98
C ARG A 174 5.10 -23.09 -24.32
N PRO A 175 5.85 -23.37 -25.41
CA PRO A 175 5.34 -23.35 -26.78
C PRO A 175 4.37 -24.48 -27.10
N ASP A 176 4.34 -25.55 -26.29
CA ASP A 176 3.49 -26.72 -26.57
C ASP A 176 2.02 -26.33 -26.67
N GLY A 177 1.32 -26.88 -27.67
CA GLY A 177 -0.10 -26.66 -27.90
C GLY A 177 -0.50 -25.30 -28.50
N TRP A 178 0.44 -24.37 -28.67
CA TRP A 178 0.21 -23.16 -29.45
C TRP A 178 0.39 -23.43 -30.94
N ASP A 179 -0.32 -22.65 -31.76
CA ASP A 179 -0.09 -22.64 -33.21
C ASP A 179 1.34 -22.14 -33.51
N PRO A 180 2.17 -22.90 -34.27
CA PRO A 180 3.54 -22.51 -34.58
C PRO A 180 3.67 -21.18 -35.35
N ALA A 181 2.74 -20.87 -36.25
CA ALA A 181 2.74 -19.61 -36.99
C ALA A 181 2.44 -18.43 -36.07
N LEU A 182 1.52 -18.63 -35.13
CA LEU A 182 1.20 -17.65 -34.11
C LEU A 182 2.37 -17.40 -33.15
N LEU A 183 3.09 -18.45 -32.74
CA LEU A 183 4.32 -18.28 -31.94
C LEU A 183 5.41 -17.53 -32.69
N ALA A 184 5.55 -17.75 -34.02
CA ALA A 184 6.47 -16.97 -34.83
C ALA A 184 6.12 -15.49 -34.85
N SER A 185 4.82 -15.16 -34.99
CA SER A 185 4.34 -13.79 -34.91
C SER A 185 4.53 -13.16 -33.53
N ALA A 186 4.28 -13.94 -32.45
CA ALA A 186 4.54 -13.50 -31.07
C ALA A 186 6.03 -13.23 -30.82
N ARG A 187 6.93 -14.03 -31.41
CA ARG A 187 8.38 -13.81 -31.34
C ARG A 187 8.78 -12.52 -32.05
N ALA A 188 8.23 -12.26 -33.24
CA ALA A 188 8.47 -10.99 -33.94
C ALA A 188 7.96 -9.78 -33.16
N ALA A 189 6.81 -9.91 -32.51
CA ALA A 189 6.28 -8.87 -31.61
C ALA A 189 7.17 -8.65 -30.38
N ALA A 190 7.72 -9.73 -29.79
CA ALA A 190 8.66 -9.66 -28.69
C ALA A 190 9.97 -8.97 -29.09
N ASP A 191 10.51 -9.30 -30.25
CA ASP A 191 11.73 -8.66 -30.79
C ASP A 191 11.48 -7.17 -31.07
N HIS A 192 10.32 -6.80 -31.62
CA HIS A 192 9.94 -5.41 -31.82
C HIS A 192 9.83 -4.63 -30.50
N LEU A 193 9.18 -5.22 -29.49
CA LEU A 193 9.07 -4.61 -28.16
C LEU A 193 10.46 -4.40 -27.52
N LEU A 194 11.34 -5.40 -27.59
CA LEU A 194 12.68 -5.33 -26.99
C LEU A 194 13.60 -4.35 -27.73
N GLU A 195 13.68 -4.42 -29.06
CA GLU A 195 14.62 -3.63 -29.87
C GLU A 195 14.08 -2.26 -30.24
N GLY A 196 12.79 -2.17 -30.56
CA GLY A 196 12.15 -0.93 -31.02
C GLY A 196 11.75 0.01 -29.89
N ASP A 197 11.23 -0.53 -28.80
CA ASP A 197 10.62 0.27 -27.75
C ASP A 197 11.50 0.35 -26.49
N ILE A 198 11.88 -0.81 -25.90
CA ILE A 198 12.52 -0.83 -24.57
C ILE A 198 14.00 -0.47 -24.65
N THR A 199 14.77 -1.08 -25.51
CA THR A 199 16.23 -0.89 -25.55
C THR A 199 16.65 0.56 -25.80
N PRO A 200 16.06 1.31 -26.76
CA PRO A 200 16.38 2.72 -26.96
C PRO A 200 16.03 3.61 -25.77
N TRP A 201 14.90 3.32 -25.14
CA TRP A 201 14.47 4.06 -23.94
C TRP A 201 15.42 3.87 -22.79
N PHE A 202 15.86 2.63 -22.50
CA PHE A 202 16.85 2.36 -21.47
C PHE A 202 18.18 3.02 -21.72
N ALA A 203 18.68 2.98 -22.95
CA ALA A 203 19.93 3.66 -23.30
C ALA A 203 19.87 5.17 -22.99
N LYS A 204 18.72 5.80 -23.22
CA LYS A 204 18.49 7.21 -22.93
C LYS A 204 18.34 7.50 -21.43
N GLN A 205 17.57 6.70 -20.72
CA GLN A 205 17.19 6.95 -19.32
C GLN A 205 18.26 6.50 -18.33
N TRP A 206 18.92 5.38 -18.60
CA TRP A 206 19.77 4.66 -17.66
C TRP A 206 21.14 4.30 -18.24
N GLY A 207 21.70 5.21 -19.02
CA GLY A 207 23.05 5.06 -19.55
C GLY A 207 24.07 4.75 -18.44
N PRO A 208 25.19 4.10 -18.78
CA PRO A 208 26.19 3.62 -17.82
C PRO A 208 26.80 4.75 -16.97
N ASP A 209 26.80 5.96 -17.49
CA ASP A 209 27.47 7.12 -16.85
C ASP A 209 26.60 7.84 -15.81
N LYS A 210 25.38 7.42 -15.60
CA LYS A 210 24.47 8.09 -14.66
C LYS A 210 24.56 7.44 -13.28
N PRO A 211 24.80 8.21 -12.19
CA PRO A 211 24.90 7.64 -10.85
C PRO A 211 23.56 7.05 -10.40
N TRP A 212 23.64 6.00 -9.59
CA TRP A 212 22.48 5.43 -8.94
C TRP A 212 22.02 6.32 -7.78
N THR A 213 20.74 6.65 -7.76
CA THR A 213 20.06 7.33 -6.66
C THR A 213 18.77 6.60 -6.34
N PRO A 214 18.19 6.74 -5.14
CA PRO A 214 16.90 6.10 -4.82
C PRO A 214 15.82 6.43 -5.85
N GLN A 215 15.73 7.68 -6.31
CA GLN A 215 14.73 8.13 -7.29
C GLN A 215 14.86 7.48 -8.67
N ARG A 216 15.99 6.84 -8.96
CA ARG A 216 16.19 6.07 -10.21
C ARG A 216 15.78 4.61 -10.09
N LEU A 217 15.51 4.16 -8.86
CA LEU A 217 15.02 2.80 -8.57
C LEU A 217 13.50 2.79 -8.33
N VAL A 218 12.76 3.69 -8.98
CA VAL A 218 11.30 3.71 -8.91
C VAL A 218 10.68 2.55 -9.71
N ASN A 219 9.45 2.21 -9.36
CA ASN A 219 8.76 1.03 -9.88
C ASN A 219 8.72 0.96 -11.42
N ILE A 220 8.29 2.01 -12.13
CA ILE A 220 8.08 1.98 -13.58
C ILE A 220 9.30 1.46 -14.35
N PRO A 221 10.51 2.07 -14.27
CA PRO A 221 11.65 1.60 -15.03
C PRO A 221 12.18 0.25 -14.56
N VAL A 222 12.12 -0.05 -13.26
CA VAL A 222 12.63 -1.33 -12.73
C VAL A 222 11.74 -2.49 -13.19
N ILE A 223 10.41 -2.33 -13.09
CA ILE A 223 9.44 -3.32 -13.56
C ILE A 223 9.60 -3.56 -15.06
N THR A 224 9.69 -2.48 -15.85
CA THR A 224 9.86 -2.58 -17.31
C THR A 224 11.13 -3.34 -17.66
N LEU A 225 12.25 -3.08 -16.97
CA LEU A 225 13.49 -3.80 -17.23
C LEU A 225 13.43 -5.26 -16.79
N ALA A 226 12.84 -5.56 -15.64
CA ALA A 226 12.72 -6.94 -15.15
C ALA A 226 11.92 -7.80 -16.13
N ARG A 227 10.79 -7.29 -16.61
CA ARG A 227 9.95 -7.97 -17.61
C ARG A 227 10.64 -8.09 -18.98
N ALA A 228 11.39 -7.06 -19.39
CA ALA A 228 12.19 -7.13 -20.61
C ALA A 228 13.31 -8.18 -20.53
N ALA A 229 14.01 -8.26 -19.40
CA ALA A 229 15.06 -9.26 -19.18
C ALA A 229 14.48 -10.69 -19.18
N GLU A 230 13.31 -10.89 -18.57
CA GLU A 230 12.58 -12.16 -18.60
C GLU A 230 12.20 -12.54 -20.04
N LEU A 231 11.57 -11.63 -20.79
CA LEU A 231 11.18 -11.85 -22.18
C LEU A 231 12.39 -12.14 -23.06
N ALA A 232 13.47 -11.36 -22.93
CA ALA A 232 14.69 -11.55 -23.70
C ALA A 232 15.34 -12.93 -23.46
N ARG A 233 15.28 -13.42 -22.23
CA ARG A 233 15.78 -14.77 -21.87
C ARG A 233 14.93 -15.86 -22.51
N VAL A 234 13.60 -15.73 -22.43
CA VAL A 234 12.64 -16.67 -23.00
C VAL A 234 12.76 -16.75 -24.53
N THR A 235 12.97 -15.63 -25.19
CA THR A 235 13.11 -15.56 -26.65
C THR A 235 14.51 -15.92 -27.17
N GLY A 236 15.51 -15.97 -26.28
CA GLY A 236 16.92 -16.09 -26.67
C GLY A 236 17.46 -14.84 -27.37
N SER A 237 16.89 -13.66 -27.07
CA SER A 237 17.32 -12.39 -27.64
C SER A 237 18.80 -12.10 -27.37
N PRO A 238 19.55 -11.53 -28.34
CA PRO A 238 20.94 -11.11 -28.11
C PRO A 238 21.08 -10.06 -27.00
N ARG A 239 19.99 -9.42 -26.58
CA ARG A 239 19.95 -8.46 -25.48
C ARG A 239 19.89 -9.10 -24.09
N ALA A 240 19.56 -10.38 -23.99
CA ALA A 240 19.33 -11.07 -22.71
C ALA A 240 20.48 -10.83 -21.72
N ALA A 241 21.71 -11.09 -22.12
CA ALA A 241 22.89 -10.92 -21.26
C ALA A 241 23.11 -9.45 -20.80
N THR A 242 22.72 -8.46 -21.60
CA THR A 242 22.88 -7.04 -21.25
C THR A 242 21.77 -6.60 -20.28
N LEU A 243 20.53 -7.03 -20.51
CA LEU A 243 19.40 -6.73 -19.64
C LEU A 243 19.55 -7.45 -18.29
N ASP A 244 19.97 -8.71 -18.29
CA ASP A 244 20.25 -9.46 -17.07
C ASP A 244 21.35 -8.81 -16.22
N ARG A 245 22.48 -8.41 -16.83
CA ARG A 245 23.54 -7.69 -16.10
C ARG A 245 23.02 -6.43 -15.43
N ARG A 246 22.17 -5.67 -16.14
CA ARG A 246 21.60 -4.43 -15.57
C ARG A 246 20.66 -4.75 -14.41
N MET A 247 19.86 -5.80 -14.51
CA MET A 247 19.01 -6.24 -13.41
C MET A 247 19.80 -6.72 -12.20
N VAL A 248 20.91 -7.43 -12.41
CA VAL A 248 21.83 -7.82 -11.32
C VAL A 248 22.40 -6.59 -10.62
N GLU A 249 22.80 -5.57 -11.37
CA GLU A 249 23.28 -4.30 -10.82
C GLU A 249 22.17 -3.60 -10.00
N ILE A 250 20.96 -3.50 -10.55
CA ILE A 250 19.81 -2.91 -9.88
C ILE A 250 19.48 -3.61 -8.58
N LEU A 251 19.42 -4.94 -8.58
CA LEU A 251 19.17 -5.74 -7.37
C LEU A 251 20.22 -5.44 -6.28
N GLY A 252 21.49 -5.36 -6.65
CA GLY A 252 22.57 -5.04 -5.71
C GLY A 252 22.48 -3.62 -5.16
N VAL A 253 22.15 -2.64 -6.01
CA VAL A 253 21.96 -1.24 -5.60
C VAL A 253 20.72 -1.10 -4.72
N TRP A 254 19.58 -1.72 -5.10
CA TRP A 254 18.37 -1.74 -4.29
C TRP A 254 18.63 -2.34 -2.91
N ALA A 255 19.31 -3.49 -2.85
CA ALA A 255 19.63 -4.13 -1.58
C ALA A 255 20.45 -3.23 -0.66
N ARG A 256 21.46 -2.55 -1.21
CA ARG A 256 22.27 -1.57 -0.46
C ARG A 256 21.46 -0.36 0.01
N PHE A 257 20.65 0.23 -0.87
CA PHE A 257 19.83 1.40 -0.52
C PHE A 257 18.70 1.04 0.46
N ARG A 258 18.15 -0.17 0.36
CA ARG A 258 17.12 -0.64 1.29
C ARG A 258 17.63 -0.76 2.72
N THR A 259 18.85 -1.24 2.91
CA THR A 259 19.45 -1.49 4.22
C THR A 259 20.43 -0.40 4.65
N GLY A 260 20.69 0.58 3.81
CA GLY A 260 21.59 1.71 4.05
C GLY A 260 20.88 2.98 4.47
N ALA A 261 21.64 4.07 4.49
CA ALA A 261 21.17 5.40 4.89
C ALA A 261 20.15 6.03 3.92
N GLU A 262 19.99 5.45 2.74
CA GLU A 262 19.02 5.89 1.72
C GLU A 262 17.59 5.47 2.06
N PHE A 263 17.40 4.48 2.93
CA PHE A 263 16.09 3.97 3.38
C PHE A 263 15.12 3.71 2.23
N HIS A 264 15.59 3.09 1.13
CA HIS A 264 14.78 2.92 -0.07
C HIS A 264 13.48 2.17 0.21
N SER A 265 12.36 2.84 -0.03
CA SER A 265 11.01 2.28 -0.03
C SER A 265 10.08 3.21 -0.78
N GLU A 266 9.20 2.66 -1.61
CA GLU A 266 8.10 3.39 -2.22
C GLU A 266 6.78 3.20 -1.44
N GLY A 267 6.86 2.69 -0.22
CA GLY A 267 5.69 2.31 0.58
C GLY A 267 5.26 0.86 0.35
N THR A 268 4.35 0.39 1.18
CA THR A 268 3.98 -1.04 1.26
C THR A 268 3.51 -1.63 -0.06
N THR A 269 2.61 -0.93 -0.75
CA THR A 269 2.02 -1.39 -2.01
C THR A 269 3.03 -1.37 -3.15
N TYR A 270 3.75 -0.25 -3.31
CA TYR A 270 4.66 -0.08 -4.45
C TYR A 270 5.96 -0.85 -4.29
N ASP A 271 6.45 -1.08 -3.07
CA ASP A 271 7.53 -2.05 -2.83
C ASP A 271 7.11 -3.46 -3.28
N GLY A 272 5.86 -3.84 -3.03
CA GLY A 272 5.30 -5.10 -3.50
C GLY A 272 5.22 -5.18 -5.03
N TYR A 273 4.73 -4.13 -5.66
CA TYR A 273 4.58 -4.06 -7.11
C TYR A 273 5.93 -4.14 -7.85
N LEU A 274 6.91 -3.38 -7.38
CA LEU A 274 8.29 -3.44 -7.89
C LEU A 274 8.87 -4.83 -7.73
N LEU A 275 8.77 -5.39 -6.52
CA LEU A 275 9.41 -6.67 -6.20
C LEU A 275 8.70 -7.88 -6.81
N ASP A 276 7.43 -7.82 -7.16
CA ASP A 276 6.78 -8.90 -7.92
C ASP A 276 7.53 -9.17 -9.23
N SER A 277 7.81 -8.12 -10.00
CA SER A 277 8.55 -8.26 -11.26
C SER A 277 10.02 -8.63 -11.06
N VAL A 278 10.69 -8.02 -10.07
CA VAL A 278 12.10 -8.34 -9.75
C VAL A 278 12.27 -9.78 -9.28
N THR A 279 11.38 -10.25 -8.41
CA THR A 279 11.45 -11.64 -7.92
C THR A 279 11.01 -12.64 -8.99
N GLY A 280 10.07 -12.28 -9.88
CA GLY A 280 9.72 -13.08 -11.05
C GLY A 280 10.91 -13.29 -11.98
N TRP A 281 11.62 -12.20 -12.33
CA TRP A 281 12.88 -12.30 -13.09
C TRP A 281 13.93 -13.16 -12.38
N LEU A 282 14.10 -12.98 -11.06
CA LEU A 282 15.07 -13.69 -10.24
C LEU A 282 14.76 -15.19 -10.13
N ALA A 283 13.47 -15.58 -10.09
CA ALA A 283 13.05 -16.97 -10.01
C ALA A 283 13.61 -17.83 -11.16
N GLY A 284 13.67 -17.27 -12.37
CA GLY A 284 14.25 -17.92 -13.54
C GLY A 284 15.76 -17.66 -13.78
N HIS A 285 16.45 -16.93 -12.87
CA HIS A 285 17.84 -16.55 -13.10
C HIS A 285 18.82 -17.69 -12.77
N PRO A 286 19.83 -17.99 -13.63
CA PRO A 286 20.77 -19.10 -13.40
C PRO A 286 21.63 -18.93 -12.14
N GLU A 287 21.96 -17.70 -11.76
CA GLU A 287 22.74 -17.39 -10.56
C GLU A 287 21.85 -17.03 -9.34
N ARG A 288 20.59 -17.45 -9.34
CA ARG A 288 19.60 -17.09 -8.29
C ARG A 288 20.16 -17.26 -6.88
N ALA A 289 20.76 -18.39 -6.56
CA ALA A 289 21.29 -18.68 -5.21
C ALA A 289 22.32 -17.63 -4.75
N ARG A 290 23.23 -17.21 -5.62
CA ARG A 290 24.24 -16.19 -5.33
C ARG A 290 23.60 -14.82 -5.10
N LEU A 291 22.64 -14.45 -5.96
CA LEU A 291 21.95 -13.16 -5.89
C LEU A 291 21.07 -13.06 -4.63
N LEU A 292 20.40 -14.16 -4.26
CA LEU A 292 19.64 -14.25 -3.02
C LEU A 292 20.52 -14.08 -1.79
N ALA A 293 21.68 -14.74 -1.76
CA ALA A 293 22.62 -14.57 -0.65
C ALA A 293 23.08 -13.11 -0.51
N ALA A 294 23.35 -12.42 -1.62
CA ALA A 294 23.79 -11.02 -1.62
C ALA A 294 22.69 -10.02 -1.23
N SER A 295 21.41 -10.36 -1.40
CA SER A 295 20.27 -9.47 -1.14
C SER A 295 19.42 -9.87 0.09
N ALA A 296 19.85 -10.88 0.86
CA ALA A 296 19.08 -11.46 1.94
C ALA A 296 18.62 -10.44 3.00
N GLY A 297 19.49 -9.50 3.38
CA GLY A 297 19.15 -8.45 4.35
C GLY A 297 18.01 -7.54 3.87
N ALA A 298 18.02 -7.17 2.58
CA ALA A 298 16.99 -6.34 2.00
C ALA A 298 15.64 -7.06 1.88
N PHE A 299 15.64 -8.33 1.47
CA PHE A 299 14.42 -9.14 1.45
C PHE A 299 13.84 -9.37 2.85
N ARG A 300 14.68 -9.58 3.87
CA ARG A 300 14.21 -9.64 5.26
C ARG A 300 13.59 -8.32 5.70
N SER A 301 14.22 -7.18 5.39
CA SER A 301 13.71 -5.85 5.72
C SER A 301 12.33 -5.58 5.11
N VAL A 302 12.12 -5.92 3.82
CA VAL A 302 10.82 -5.69 3.18
C VAL A 302 9.75 -6.68 3.66
N THR A 303 10.13 -7.93 3.92
CA THR A 303 9.24 -8.93 4.53
C THR A 303 8.75 -8.49 5.91
N ASP A 304 9.66 -8.02 6.76
CA ASP A 304 9.33 -7.50 8.08
C ASP A 304 8.38 -6.30 8.01
N GLN A 305 8.60 -5.40 7.05
CA GLN A 305 7.69 -4.29 6.75
C GLN A 305 6.27 -4.78 6.41
N TRP A 306 6.13 -5.70 5.46
CA TRP A 306 4.81 -6.22 5.07
C TRP A 306 4.09 -6.93 6.23
N ILE A 307 4.82 -7.59 7.11
CA ILE A 307 4.25 -8.26 8.28
C ILE A 307 3.78 -7.22 9.32
N HIS A 308 4.67 -6.32 9.72
CA HIS A 308 4.44 -5.47 10.88
C HIS A 308 3.57 -4.23 10.62
N LEU A 309 3.35 -3.85 9.34
CA LEU A 309 2.45 -2.74 8.99
C LEU A 309 0.99 -3.19 8.77
N THR A 310 0.61 -4.38 9.22
CA THR A 310 -0.75 -4.92 9.08
C THR A 310 -1.66 -4.59 10.26
N LEU A 311 -2.97 -4.64 10.03
CA LEU A 311 -3.99 -4.48 11.07
C LEU A 311 -4.10 -5.75 11.94
N PRO A 312 -4.08 -5.68 13.28
CA PRO A 312 -4.33 -6.82 14.14
C PRO A 312 -5.67 -7.48 13.87
N GLY A 313 -5.69 -8.81 13.81
CA GLY A 313 -6.87 -9.60 13.48
C GLY A 313 -7.32 -9.54 12.01
N ARG A 314 -6.74 -8.63 11.22
CA ARG A 314 -6.95 -8.46 9.77
C ARG A 314 -5.61 -8.22 9.08
N THR A 315 -4.71 -9.17 9.25
CA THR A 315 -3.33 -9.09 8.72
C THR A 315 -3.24 -9.16 7.19
N ASP A 316 -4.37 -9.31 6.52
CA ASP A 316 -4.53 -9.10 5.09
C ASP A 316 -4.64 -7.61 4.70
N LEU A 317 -4.78 -6.71 5.67
CA LEU A 317 -4.86 -5.26 5.48
C LEU A 317 -3.65 -4.55 6.07
N HIS A 318 -3.04 -3.69 5.27
CA HIS A 318 -1.96 -2.80 5.70
C HIS A 318 -2.48 -1.44 6.14
N ALA A 319 -1.73 -0.80 7.04
CA ALA A 319 -1.99 0.58 7.42
C ALA A 319 -1.94 1.49 6.19
N PRO A 320 -2.93 2.37 5.99
CA PRO A 320 -2.98 3.28 4.86
C PRO A 320 -2.00 4.46 5.07
N ILE A 321 -0.70 4.20 4.90
CA ILE A 321 0.37 5.20 4.96
C ILE A 321 1.01 5.33 3.58
N GLY A 322 1.07 6.56 3.06
CA GLY A 322 1.52 6.85 1.71
C GLY A 322 0.49 6.46 0.64
N ASP A 323 0.96 6.24 -0.59
CA ASP A 323 0.09 5.82 -1.70
C ASP A 323 -0.20 4.32 -1.60
N VAL A 324 -1.24 3.94 -0.86
CA VAL A 324 -1.63 2.55 -0.57
C VAL A 324 -2.91 2.17 -1.31
N GLU A 325 -2.90 0.99 -1.92
CA GLU A 325 -4.07 0.31 -2.48
C GLU A 325 -4.23 -1.06 -1.80
N PRO A 326 -4.97 -1.13 -0.68
CA PRO A 326 -5.13 -2.37 0.09
C PRO A 326 -5.83 -3.50 -0.66
N GLU A 327 -6.64 -3.18 -1.67
CA GLU A 327 -7.26 -4.15 -2.57
C GLU A 327 -6.29 -4.79 -3.55
N MET A 328 -5.09 -4.23 -3.71
CA MET A 328 -4.05 -4.74 -4.61
C MET A 328 -2.91 -5.38 -3.81
N PRO A 329 -3.01 -6.65 -3.44
CA PRO A 329 -2.03 -7.31 -2.59
C PRO A 329 -0.78 -7.74 -3.37
N PHE A 330 -0.10 -6.80 -4.05
CA PHE A 330 1.12 -7.04 -4.84
C PHE A 330 2.27 -7.66 -4.06
N TRP A 331 2.27 -7.43 -2.75
CA TRP A 331 3.26 -7.99 -1.84
C TRP A 331 3.17 -9.52 -1.70
N THR A 332 2.07 -10.16 -2.09
CA THR A 332 1.87 -11.60 -1.86
C THR A 332 2.81 -12.47 -2.67
N ALA A 333 3.01 -12.19 -3.97
CA ALA A 333 3.92 -12.98 -4.81
C ALA A 333 5.38 -12.85 -4.37
N PRO A 334 5.96 -11.65 -4.20
CA PRO A 334 7.33 -11.54 -3.71
C PRO A 334 7.50 -12.06 -2.27
N LEU A 335 6.46 -11.96 -1.43
CA LEU A 335 6.50 -12.54 -0.09
C LEU A 335 6.50 -14.08 -0.13
N ALA A 336 5.69 -14.70 -1.00
CA ALA A 336 5.64 -16.15 -1.15
C ALA A 336 7.01 -16.70 -1.60
N ARG A 337 7.61 -16.07 -2.62
CA ARG A 337 8.95 -16.41 -3.09
C ARG A 337 10.02 -16.23 -2.00
N ALA A 338 9.98 -15.10 -1.25
CA ALA A 338 10.90 -14.87 -0.15
C ALA A 338 10.71 -15.87 1.00
N ALA A 339 9.46 -16.23 1.31
CA ALA A 339 9.15 -17.25 2.31
C ALA A 339 9.81 -18.60 2.00
N GLY A 340 9.73 -19.05 0.74
CA GLY A 340 10.37 -20.27 0.27
C GLY A 340 11.89 -20.15 0.22
N TRP A 341 12.40 -19.12 -0.44
CA TRP A 341 13.85 -18.96 -0.67
C TRP A 341 14.67 -18.80 0.60
N TYR A 342 14.10 -18.16 1.62
CA TYR A 342 14.78 -17.87 2.89
C TYR A 342 14.22 -18.66 4.06
N SER A 343 13.26 -19.56 3.83
CA SER A 343 12.58 -20.35 4.87
C SER A 343 12.06 -19.47 6.01
N LEU A 344 11.22 -18.46 5.69
CA LEU A 344 10.71 -17.48 6.63
C LEU A 344 9.35 -17.91 7.20
N PRO A 345 9.27 -18.44 8.45
CA PRO A 345 8.02 -18.90 9.03
C PRO A 345 7.02 -17.78 9.27
N GLU A 346 7.48 -16.55 9.53
CA GLU A 346 6.63 -15.38 9.72
C GLU A 346 5.98 -14.92 8.40
N ALA A 347 6.68 -15.04 7.28
CA ALA A 347 6.12 -14.79 5.96
C ALA A 347 5.05 -15.82 5.61
N SER A 348 5.32 -17.10 5.86
CA SER A 348 4.35 -18.20 5.71
C SER A 348 3.11 -17.97 6.59
N TRP A 349 3.31 -17.47 7.80
CA TRP A 349 2.22 -17.12 8.72
C TRP A 349 1.32 -16.01 8.16
N LEU A 350 1.90 -14.95 7.59
CA LEU A 350 1.11 -13.86 6.98
C LEU A 350 0.34 -14.35 5.76
N LEU A 351 0.99 -15.07 4.85
CA LEU A 351 0.37 -15.62 3.63
C LEU A 351 -0.82 -16.53 3.95
N ALA A 352 -0.71 -17.37 4.98
CA ALA A 352 -1.79 -18.25 5.40
C ALA A 352 -3.08 -17.51 5.80
N ARG A 353 -3.01 -16.20 6.00
CA ARG A 353 -4.15 -15.34 6.39
C ARG A 353 -4.77 -14.57 5.23
N VAL A 354 -4.23 -14.73 4.03
CA VAL A 354 -4.81 -14.13 2.82
C VAL A 354 -5.76 -15.13 2.16
N ALA A 355 -6.98 -14.72 1.87
CA ALA A 355 -7.93 -15.60 1.18
C ALA A 355 -7.48 -15.85 -0.26
N PRO A 356 -7.65 -17.07 -0.82
CA PRO A 356 -7.32 -17.37 -2.22
C PRO A 356 -7.97 -16.38 -3.21
N SER A 357 -9.19 -15.93 -2.94
CA SER A 357 -9.92 -14.96 -3.76
C SER A 357 -9.26 -13.57 -3.83
N ARG A 358 -8.32 -13.27 -2.94
CA ARG A 358 -7.57 -12.01 -2.92
C ARG A 358 -6.18 -12.11 -3.55
N LEU A 359 -5.74 -13.32 -3.93
CA LEU A 359 -4.43 -13.50 -4.52
C LEU A 359 -4.38 -12.90 -5.94
N PRO A 360 -3.32 -12.16 -6.31
CA PRO A 360 -3.03 -11.86 -7.70
C PRO A 360 -2.93 -13.16 -8.52
N ALA A 361 -3.23 -13.09 -9.81
CA ALA A 361 -3.15 -14.26 -10.69
C ALA A 361 -1.75 -14.88 -10.69
N ALA A 362 -0.70 -14.05 -10.63
CA ALA A 362 0.68 -14.52 -10.52
C ALA A 362 0.88 -15.45 -9.32
N THR A 363 0.48 -15.01 -8.12
CA THR A 363 0.61 -15.81 -6.89
C THR A 363 -0.22 -17.10 -6.96
N LEU A 364 -1.50 -17.00 -7.37
CA LEU A 364 -2.38 -18.15 -7.51
C LEU A 364 -1.79 -19.21 -8.44
N VAL A 365 -1.25 -18.80 -9.58
CA VAL A 365 -0.70 -19.71 -10.60
C VAL A 365 0.61 -20.35 -10.15
N GLU A 366 1.48 -19.59 -9.48
CA GLU A 366 2.75 -20.10 -8.95
C GLU A 366 2.51 -21.13 -7.85
N GLU A 367 1.61 -20.88 -6.92
CA GLU A 367 1.25 -21.82 -5.85
C GLU A 367 0.59 -23.10 -6.40
N LEU A 368 -0.09 -23.02 -7.55
CA LEU A 368 -0.63 -24.19 -8.26
C LEU A 368 0.43 -24.95 -9.06
N GLY A 369 1.48 -24.29 -9.51
CA GLY A 369 2.47 -24.85 -10.43
C GLY A 369 3.53 -25.74 -9.81
N GLY A 370 3.71 -25.70 -8.50
CA GLY A 370 4.73 -26.43 -7.78
C GLY A 370 4.29 -26.99 -6.43
N PRO A 371 5.13 -27.78 -5.74
CA PRO A 371 5.00 -27.89 -4.31
C PRO A 371 5.16 -26.47 -3.75
N PRO A 372 4.28 -26.04 -2.81
CA PRO A 372 4.42 -24.70 -2.25
C PRO A 372 5.86 -24.55 -1.75
N GLU A 373 6.55 -23.52 -2.25
CA GLU A 373 7.90 -23.21 -1.75
C GLU A 373 7.89 -22.79 -0.27
N ILE A 374 6.72 -22.70 0.33
CA ILE A 374 6.53 -22.40 1.76
C ILE A 374 7.04 -23.58 2.58
N ALA A 375 8.35 -23.68 2.69
CA ALA A 375 9.03 -24.79 3.36
C ALA A 375 8.98 -24.71 4.89
N ALA A 376 8.72 -23.53 5.47
CA ALA A 376 8.71 -23.33 6.91
C ALA A 376 7.29 -23.39 7.48
N ALA A 377 7.10 -24.11 8.60
CA ALA A 377 5.85 -24.10 9.33
C ALA A 377 5.50 -22.66 9.76
N PRO A 378 4.26 -22.19 9.54
CA PRO A 378 3.84 -20.85 9.92
C PRO A 378 4.07 -20.58 11.41
N ARG A 379 4.66 -19.43 11.72
CA ARG A 379 4.88 -18.97 13.09
C ARG A 379 4.55 -17.49 13.19
N ALA A 380 3.71 -17.11 14.14
CA ALA A 380 3.41 -15.72 14.40
C ALA A 380 4.70 -14.94 14.73
N PRO A 381 4.88 -13.74 14.16
CA PRO A 381 6.04 -12.91 14.50
C PRO A 381 5.96 -12.42 15.94
N VAL A 382 7.10 -12.08 16.52
CA VAL A 382 7.15 -11.46 17.85
C VAL A 382 6.57 -10.05 17.75
N ALA A 383 5.56 -9.76 18.56
CA ALA A 383 5.00 -8.42 18.68
C ALA A 383 6.00 -7.48 19.37
N GLY A 384 5.90 -6.20 19.12
CA GLY A 384 6.78 -5.19 19.69
C GLY A 384 7.09 -4.07 18.69
N PRO A 385 7.93 -3.11 19.11
CA PRO A 385 8.40 -2.04 18.26
C PRO A 385 9.22 -2.57 17.08
N ARG A 386 8.95 -2.06 15.89
CA ARG A 386 9.75 -2.35 14.68
C ARG A 386 9.93 -1.09 13.86
N GLU A 387 11.17 -0.83 13.50
CA GLU A 387 11.55 0.26 12.61
C GLU A 387 11.64 -0.25 11.16
N HIS A 388 11.01 0.50 10.24
CA HIS A 388 11.02 0.25 8.80
C HIS A 388 11.52 1.49 8.06
N PRO A 389 11.91 1.40 6.78
CA PRO A 389 12.43 2.57 6.04
C PRO A 389 11.52 3.80 6.04
N HIS A 390 10.21 3.64 6.12
CA HIS A 390 9.25 4.75 6.06
C HIS A 390 8.24 4.81 7.23
N ALA A 391 8.34 3.90 8.19
CA ALA A 391 7.41 3.84 9.31
C ALA A 391 8.03 3.16 10.55
N VAL A 392 7.40 3.35 11.70
CA VAL A 392 7.62 2.55 12.90
C VAL A 392 6.29 1.93 13.30
N SER A 393 6.29 0.64 13.62
CA SER A 393 5.11 -0.05 14.16
C SER A 393 5.31 -0.37 15.63
N LEU A 394 4.29 -0.10 16.44
CA LEU A 394 4.12 -0.56 17.82
C LEU A 394 2.95 -1.52 17.83
N ARG A 395 3.08 -2.69 18.50
CA ARG A 395 2.07 -3.74 18.39
C ARG A 395 1.97 -4.58 19.67
N THR A 396 0.78 -4.67 20.26
CA THR A 396 0.57 -5.49 21.47
C THR A 396 0.47 -6.98 21.15
N GLY A 397 0.05 -7.32 19.93
CA GLY A 397 -0.09 -8.70 19.46
C GLY A 397 -0.72 -8.77 18.07
N TRP A 398 -1.26 -9.95 17.74
CA TRP A 398 -1.79 -10.28 16.40
C TRP A 398 -3.27 -10.64 16.41
N ALA A 399 -3.87 -10.85 17.57
CA ALA A 399 -5.28 -11.16 17.70
C ALA A 399 -6.15 -9.94 17.38
N VAL A 400 -7.44 -10.17 17.14
CA VAL A 400 -8.40 -9.10 16.85
C VAL A 400 -8.52 -8.10 18.01
N SER A 401 -8.34 -8.58 19.26
CA SER A 401 -8.36 -7.76 20.48
C SER A 401 -7.09 -6.93 20.68
N ASP A 402 -6.01 -7.28 19.98
CA ASP A 402 -4.75 -6.55 20.08
C ASP A 402 -4.80 -5.23 19.32
N ALA A 403 -3.85 -4.36 19.61
CA ALA A 403 -3.72 -3.07 18.97
C ALA A 403 -2.38 -2.91 18.24
N ALA A 404 -2.38 -2.07 17.21
CA ALA A 404 -1.18 -1.56 16.58
C ALA A 404 -1.29 -0.05 16.40
N ALA A 405 -0.24 0.67 16.77
CA ALA A 405 -0.02 2.05 16.37
C ALA A 405 1.11 2.07 15.34
N ILE A 406 0.82 2.58 14.16
CA ILE A 406 1.79 2.67 13.07
C ILE A 406 2.01 4.15 12.79
N VAL A 407 3.26 4.59 12.91
CA VAL A 407 3.62 5.99 12.71
C VAL A 407 4.48 6.14 11.46
N SER A 408 4.10 7.06 10.59
CA SER A 408 4.85 7.42 9.39
C SER A 408 6.16 8.12 9.76
N ALA A 409 7.25 7.62 9.23
CA ALA A 409 8.60 8.18 9.40
C ALA A 409 9.32 8.18 8.04
N PRO A 410 8.85 8.98 7.06
CA PRO A 410 9.41 8.99 5.72
C PRO A 410 10.84 9.55 5.74
N ARG A 411 11.78 8.74 5.25
CA ARG A 411 13.22 9.06 5.22
C ARG A 411 13.81 9.01 3.82
N SER A 412 13.06 8.49 2.86
CA SER A 412 13.47 8.39 1.46
C SER A 412 12.67 9.37 0.60
N PRO A 413 13.31 10.04 -0.37
CA PRO A 413 12.62 11.00 -1.26
C PRO A 413 11.82 10.33 -2.36
N MET A 414 11.22 9.17 -2.08
CA MET A 414 10.45 8.40 -3.05
C MET A 414 9.05 8.99 -3.28
N GLY A 415 8.56 8.90 -4.52
CA GLY A 415 7.34 9.58 -4.95
C GLY A 415 6.04 9.11 -4.32
N HIS A 416 5.99 7.85 -3.86
CA HIS A 416 4.81 7.24 -3.25
C HIS A 416 4.76 7.35 -1.72
N LEU A 417 5.81 7.88 -1.11
CA LEU A 417 5.79 8.31 0.29
C LEU A 417 5.29 9.75 0.34
N GLN A 418 4.35 10.03 1.21
CA GLN A 418 3.78 11.37 1.38
C GLN A 418 4.63 12.20 2.35
N ALA A 419 4.32 13.49 2.47
CA ALA A 419 4.96 14.39 3.43
C ALA A 419 4.15 14.39 4.73
N ASP A 420 4.10 13.24 5.38
CA ASP A 420 3.21 12.88 6.48
C ASP A 420 3.98 12.47 7.75
N ALA A 421 5.20 12.95 7.92
CA ALA A 421 6.05 12.57 9.04
C ALA A 421 5.37 12.77 10.39
N GLY A 422 5.33 11.70 11.20
CA GLY A 422 4.63 11.67 12.46
C GLY A 422 3.14 11.35 12.36
N HIS A 423 2.58 11.14 11.16
CA HIS A 423 1.21 10.65 11.00
C HIS A 423 1.03 9.30 11.69
N VAL A 424 -0.13 9.10 12.34
CA VAL A 424 -0.40 7.92 13.15
C VAL A 424 -1.68 7.24 12.70
N VAL A 425 -1.60 5.93 12.50
CA VAL A 425 -2.74 5.03 12.30
C VAL A 425 -2.89 4.17 13.54
N LEU A 426 -4.09 4.08 14.11
CA LEU A 426 -4.41 3.19 15.24
C LEU A 426 -5.36 2.10 14.79
N GLY A 427 -4.88 0.86 14.77
CA GLY A 427 -5.66 -0.35 14.53
C GLY A 427 -5.98 -1.06 15.84
N TRP A 428 -7.25 -1.44 16.05
CA TRP A 428 -7.72 -2.17 17.21
C TRP A 428 -9.06 -2.87 16.90
N GLN A 429 -9.27 -4.03 17.45
CA GLN A 429 -10.53 -4.79 17.26
C GLN A 429 -10.86 -5.03 15.78
N GLY A 430 -9.83 -5.24 14.95
CA GLY A 430 -9.97 -5.56 13.54
C GLY A 430 -10.42 -4.40 12.66
N ARG A 431 -10.25 -3.15 13.09
CA ARG A 431 -10.50 -1.93 12.31
C ARG A 431 -9.51 -0.81 12.60
N PHE A 432 -9.43 0.15 11.70
CA PHE A 432 -8.68 1.39 11.92
C PHE A 432 -9.56 2.41 12.64
N TRP A 433 -9.18 2.81 13.85
CA TRP A 433 -9.83 3.83 14.65
C TRP A 433 -9.30 5.23 14.32
N LEU A 434 -7.98 5.36 14.17
CA LEU A 434 -7.38 6.49 13.49
C LEU A 434 -6.86 6.01 12.15
N THR A 435 -7.14 6.75 11.09
CA THR A 435 -6.86 6.33 9.72
C THR A 435 -6.21 7.43 8.89
N ASP A 436 -6.02 7.15 7.62
CA ASP A 436 -5.57 8.05 6.57
C ASP A 436 -6.55 7.94 5.39
N PRO A 437 -6.79 8.98 4.61
CA PRO A 437 -7.66 8.89 3.43
C PRO A 437 -7.05 8.11 2.26
N GLY A 438 -5.79 7.66 2.37
CA GLY A 438 -5.05 7.05 1.26
C GLY A 438 -4.69 8.07 0.18
N TYR A 439 -4.39 7.61 -1.03
CA TYR A 439 -3.99 8.49 -2.13
C TYR A 439 -5.11 8.80 -3.14
N GLN A 440 -6.32 8.28 -2.90
CA GLN A 440 -7.52 8.50 -3.72
C GLN A 440 -7.28 8.26 -5.22
N GLN A 441 -6.46 7.27 -5.54
CA GLN A 441 -6.11 6.86 -6.89
C GLN A 441 -5.68 8.04 -7.79
N TYR A 442 -4.91 8.99 -7.25
CA TYR A 442 -4.41 10.17 -7.97
C TYR A 442 -5.50 11.04 -8.61
N ARG A 443 -6.69 11.09 -8.06
CA ARG A 443 -7.72 12.02 -8.53
C ARG A 443 -7.18 13.44 -8.50
N THR A 444 -7.43 14.18 -9.58
CA THR A 444 -6.96 15.57 -9.70
C THR A 444 -7.86 16.54 -8.93
N GLY A 445 -7.34 17.73 -8.61
CA GLY A 445 -8.08 18.77 -7.92
C GLY A 445 -8.12 18.57 -6.41
N GLU A 446 -9.18 19.04 -5.77
CA GLU A 446 -9.32 19.12 -4.32
C GLU A 446 -9.07 17.79 -3.57
N GLU A 447 -9.41 16.66 -4.17
CA GLU A 447 -9.17 15.34 -3.56
C GLU A 447 -7.68 15.03 -3.42
N ARG A 448 -6.89 15.30 -4.46
CA ARG A 448 -5.44 15.06 -4.42
C ARG A 448 -4.75 16.10 -3.55
N GLU A 449 -5.19 17.34 -3.60
CA GLU A 449 -4.68 18.40 -2.71
C GLU A 449 -4.95 18.06 -1.25
N TYR A 450 -6.13 17.52 -0.96
CA TYR A 450 -6.46 17.05 0.38
C TYR A 450 -5.54 15.90 0.82
N THR A 451 -5.42 14.82 0.04
CA THR A 451 -4.61 13.65 0.43
C THR A 451 -3.14 13.95 0.63
N LEU A 452 -2.61 14.95 -0.06
CA LEU A 452 -1.24 15.42 0.12
C LEU A 452 -1.13 16.56 1.14
N GLY A 453 -2.25 17.08 1.59
CA GLY A 453 -2.32 18.22 2.50
C GLY A 453 -2.20 17.83 3.97
N PRO A 454 -1.82 18.78 4.82
CA PRO A 454 -1.65 18.52 6.25
C PRO A 454 -2.96 18.12 6.96
N GLN A 455 -4.12 18.42 6.37
CA GLN A 455 -5.43 18.08 6.93
C GLN A 455 -5.76 16.57 6.83
N ALA A 456 -5.05 15.84 5.98
CA ALA A 456 -5.25 14.42 5.76
C ALA A 456 -4.43 13.54 6.72
N HIS A 457 -3.57 14.14 7.53
CA HIS A 457 -2.60 13.40 8.34
C HIS A 457 -2.76 13.66 9.83
N ASN A 458 -2.67 12.59 10.64
CA ASN A 458 -2.69 12.64 12.10
C ASN A 458 -1.31 13.05 12.66
N ALA A 459 -0.82 14.19 12.20
CA ALA A 459 0.49 14.78 12.54
C ALA A 459 0.31 16.23 13.00
N PRO A 460 1.26 16.81 13.76
CA PRO A 460 1.20 18.22 14.11
C PRO A 460 1.42 19.10 12.87
N VAL A 461 0.58 20.14 12.71
CA VAL A 461 0.74 21.17 11.71
C VAL A 461 1.18 22.45 12.44
N ILE A 462 2.32 23.01 12.06
CA ILE A 462 2.93 24.17 12.70
C ILE A 462 2.75 25.39 11.81
N ASN A 463 2.03 26.42 12.29
CA ASN A 463 1.72 27.64 11.54
C ASN A 463 1.18 27.40 10.12
N GLY A 464 0.38 26.35 9.94
CA GLY A 464 -0.16 25.95 8.64
C GLY A 464 0.88 25.40 7.65
N THR A 465 2.12 25.16 8.09
CA THR A 465 3.21 24.71 7.21
C THR A 465 2.98 23.30 6.74
N ILE A 466 3.08 23.09 5.42
CA ILE A 466 3.07 21.78 4.79
C ILE A 466 4.47 21.20 4.91
N GLN A 467 4.57 19.98 5.42
CA GLN A 467 5.81 19.22 5.41
C GLN A 467 6.25 18.97 3.96
N LYS A 468 7.53 19.11 3.66
CA LYS A 468 8.09 18.89 2.32
C LYS A 468 9.22 17.88 2.31
N PRO A 469 10.29 18.06 3.11
CA PRO A 469 11.34 17.05 3.17
C PRO A 469 10.84 15.78 3.83
N ARG A 470 11.21 14.63 3.27
CA ARG A 470 11.03 13.33 3.90
C ARG A 470 12.28 13.02 4.72
N ALA A 471 12.39 13.65 5.87
CA ALA A 471 13.59 13.69 6.69
C ALA A 471 13.30 13.40 8.17
N ALA A 472 12.30 12.57 8.44
CA ALA A 472 12.00 12.10 9.78
C ALA A 472 13.20 11.28 10.32
N ARG A 473 13.52 11.45 11.60
CA ARG A 473 14.55 10.67 12.27
C ARG A 473 13.94 9.90 13.43
N VAL A 474 14.09 8.58 13.41
CA VAL A 474 13.73 7.71 14.52
C VAL A 474 14.84 7.77 15.56
N GLU A 475 14.53 8.24 16.76
CA GLU A 475 15.49 8.34 17.87
C GLU A 475 15.38 7.16 18.83
N VAL A 476 14.17 6.62 18.99
CA VAL A 476 13.86 5.49 19.89
C VAL A 476 12.85 4.57 19.21
N ALA A 477 13.02 3.27 19.33
CA ALA A 477 12.03 2.25 19.01
C ALA A 477 12.29 1.03 19.92
N GLU A 478 11.67 1.01 21.09
CA GLU A 478 11.97 0.01 22.14
C GLU A 478 10.74 -0.34 22.99
N THR A 479 10.85 -1.38 23.78
CA THR A 479 9.94 -1.64 24.91
C THR A 479 10.61 -1.11 26.17
N ASP A 480 9.94 -0.17 26.83
CA ASP A 480 10.47 0.45 28.04
C ASP A 480 10.42 -0.49 29.28
N ALA A 481 11.01 -0.05 30.38
CA ALA A 481 11.07 -0.84 31.62
C ALA A 481 9.69 -1.17 32.22
N ALA A 482 8.64 -0.45 31.84
CA ALA A 482 7.26 -0.71 32.25
C ALA A 482 6.51 -1.63 31.27
N GLY A 483 7.18 -2.19 30.26
CA GLY A 483 6.60 -3.07 29.25
C GLY A 483 5.79 -2.34 28.18
N ARG A 484 5.86 -1.00 28.10
CA ARG A 484 5.18 -0.20 27.08
C ARG A 484 6.07 -0.10 25.86
N GLN A 485 5.47 -0.19 24.71
CA GLN A 485 6.19 0.04 23.45
C GLN A 485 6.32 1.53 23.20
N HIS A 486 7.52 1.98 22.98
CA HIS A 486 7.85 3.39 22.83
C HIS A 486 8.58 3.65 21.51
N THR A 487 8.19 4.71 20.84
CA THR A 487 8.99 5.31 19.75
C THR A 487 9.07 6.81 19.91
N ARG A 488 10.20 7.37 19.51
CA ARG A 488 10.44 8.82 19.44
C ARG A 488 10.93 9.20 18.07
N LEU A 489 10.28 10.21 17.50
CA LEU A 489 10.66 10.80 16.23
C LEU A 489 11.12 12.24 16.43
N GLU A 490 12.18 12.66 15.72
CA GLU A 490 12.55 14.06 15.52
C GLU A 490 12.09 14.47 14.11
N LEU A 491 11.25 15.50 14.03
CA LEU A 491 10.52 15.88 12.83
C LEU A 491 10.86 17.30 12.32
N ALA A 492 11.67 18.08 13.03
CA ALA A 492 11.92 19.48 12.66
C ALA A 492 12.43 19.64 11.22
N ALA A 493 13.28 18.73 10.75
CA ALA A 493 13.79 18.73 9.38
C ALA A 493 12.69 18.52 8.30
N CYS A 494 11.51 18.06 8.68
CA CYS A 494 10.36 17.90 7.77
C CYS A 494 9.60 19.23 7.56
N TYR A 495 9.78 20.22 8.43
CA TYR A 495 9.07 21.50 8.38
C TYR A 495 9.97 22.58 7.81
N PRO A 496 9.74 23.03 6.57
CA PRO A 496 10.52 24.13 6.01
C PRO A 496 10.24 25.44 6.76
N GLY A 497 11.31 26.24 6.96
CA GLY A 497 11.18 27.57 7.56
C GLY A 497 11.20 27.60 9.09
N LEU A 498 11.40 26.49 9.78
CA LEU A 498 11.64 26.51 11.22
C LEU A 498 13.02 27.17 11.52
N PRO A 499 13.14 27.86 12.67
CA PRO A 499 14.41 28.46 13.10
C PRO A 499 15.52 27.40 13.23
N ALA A 500 16.76 27.84 13.05
CA ALA A 500 17.93 27.01 13.34
C ALA A 500 17.90 26.59 14.83
N GLY A 501 18.08 25.29 15.09
CA GLY A 501 18.00 24.73 16.44
C GLY A 501 16.59 24.39 16.92
N ALA A 502 15.56 24.63 16.11
CA ALA A 502 14.22 24.15 16.42
C ALA A 502 14.16 22.61 16.48
N SER A 503 13.37 22.09 17.40
CA SER A 503 13.10 20.66 17.52
C SER A 503 11.59 20.42 17.60
N VAL A 504 11.13 19.37 16.92
CA VAL A 504 9.74 18.89 16.93
C VAL A 504 9.82 17.40 17.22
N ARG A 505 9.72 17.02 18.49
CA ARG A 505 9.78 15.63 18.90
C ARG A 505 8.40 15.07 19.15
N ARG A 506 8.12 13.92 18.59
CA ARG A 506 6.90 13.15 18.83
C ARG A 506 7.26 11.83 19.48
N ASP A 507 6.85 11.64 20.72
CA ASP A 507 6.89 10.37 21.43
C ASP A 507 5.52 9.67 21.33
N LEU A 508 5.54 8.36 21.11
CA LEU A 508 4.35 7.51 21.13
C LEU A 508 4.60 6.33 22.06
N TRP A 509 3.65 6.07 22.95
CA TRP A 509 3.63 4.86 23.79
C TRP A 509 2.37 4.08 23.52
N LEU A 510 2.51 2.83 23.10
CA LEU A 510 1.42 1.87 23.06
C LEU A 510 1.53 0.97 24.29
N ALA A 511 0.54 1.00 25.14
CA ALA A 511 0.51 0.27 26.39
C ALA A 511 -0.73 -0.62 26.47
N HIS A 512 -0.57 -1.81 27.08
CA HIS A 512 -1.65 -2.74 27.33
C HIS A 512 -1.53 -3.33 28.74
N GLN A 513 -2.54 -3.08 29.57
CA GLN A 513 -2.66 -3.59 30.95
C GLN A 513 -4.13 -3.93 31.22
N GLY A 514 -4.64 -4.99 30.59
CA GLY A 514 -6.06 -5.33 30.62
C GLY A 514 -6.94 -4.46 29.71
N THR A 515 -6.54 -3.24 29.45
CA THR A 515 -7.07 -2.33 28.42
C THR A 515 -5.90 -1.75 27.63
N THR A 516 -6.19 -1.11 26.51
CA THR A 516 -5.16 -0.55 25.61
C THR A 516 -5.24 0.96 25.58
N ALA A 517 -4.09 1.63 25.57
CA ALA A 517 -3.99 3.05 25.32
C ALA A 517 -2.79 3.37 24.42
N LEU A 518 -3.03 4.28 23.48
CA LEU A 518 -1.97 5.00 22.78
C LEU A 518 -1.83 6.39 23.41
N VAL A 519 -0.64 6.74 23.83
CA VAL A 519 -0.32 8.06 24.35
C VAL A 519 0.69 8.71 23.43
N ILE A 520 0.43 9.97 23.07
CA ILE A 520 1.33 10.76 22.22
C ILE A 520 1.73 12.02 22.97
N ARG A 521 3.02 12.33 22.90
CA ARG A 521 3.57 13.59 23.37
C ARG A 521 4.31 14.30 22.25
N ASP A 522 3.83 15.48 21.89
CA ASP A 522 4.54 16.39 21.01
C ASP A 522 5.27 17.43 21.83
N ARG A 523 6.58 17.51 21.68
CA ARG A 523 7.45 18.48 22.32
C ARG A 523 8.06 19.39 21.28
N PHE A 524 7.81 20.68 21.49
CA PHE A 524 8.31 21.77 20.63
C PHE A 524 9.39 22.54 21.37
N THR A 525 10.48 22.83 20.70
CA THR A 525 11.59 23.62 21.28
C THR A 525 12.08 24.62 20.25
N ALA A 526 12.34 25.85 20.69
CA ALA A 526 12.85 26.95 19.89
C ALA A 526 11.99 27.27 18.65
N LEU A 527 10.67 27.12 18.77
CA LEU A 527 9.71 27.56 17.75
C LEU A 527 9.51 29.09 17.82
N PRO A 528 8.93 29.73 16.77
CA PRO A 528 8.49 31.11 16.87
C PRO A 528 7.54 31.32 18.06
N ALA A 529 7.60 32.48 18.70
CA ALA A 529 6.63 32.85 19.73
C ALA A 529 5.21 32.81 19.15
N ASP A 530 4.25 32.38 19.94
CA ASP A 530 2.84 32.25 19.55
C ASP A 530 2.61 31.26 18.39
N ALA A 531 3.54 30.34 18.13
CA ALA A 531 3.37 29.33 17.09
C ALA A 531 2.03 28.58 17.28
N GLU A 532 1.25 28.56 16.21
CA GLU A 532 0.00 27.80 16.17
C GLU A 532 0.30 26.33 15.90
N ILE A 533 -0.22 25.45 16.75
CA ILE A 533 -0.15 24.01 16.59
C ILE A 533 -1.55 23.48 16.34
N LEU A 534 -1.72 22.83 15.21
CA LEU A 534 -2.98 22.19 14.83
C LEU A 534 -2.75 20.68 14.72
N HIS A 535 -3.57 19.92 15.42
CA HIS A 535 -3.64 18.47 15.28
C HIS A 535 -4.92 18.07 14.57
N HIS A 536 -4.79 17.22 13.56
CA HIS A 536 -5.92 16.53 12.96
C HIS A 536 -5.92 15.07 13.43
N TRP A 537 -7.11 14.58 13.83
CA TRP A 537 -7.30 13.17 14.17
C TRP A 537 -8.44 12.63 13.32
N LEU A 538 -8.08 11.90 12.27
CA LEU A 538 -9.03 11.33 11.33
C LEU A 538 -9.59 10.04 11.89
N GLY A 539 -10.88 10.03 12.20
CA GLY A 539 -11.59 8.83 12.64
C GLY A 539 -11.79 7.85 11.49
N GLY A 540 -11.76 6.54 11.80
CA GLY A 540 -12.08 5.50 10.83
C GLY A 540 -13.49 5.66 10.25
N HIS A 541 -13.74 5.04 9.09
CA HIS A 541 -15.03 5.09 8.41
C HIS A 541 -16.13 4.45 9.26
N HIS A 542 -17.36 4.98 9.13
CA HIS A 542 -18.56 4.53 9.85
C HIS A 542 -18.44 4.56 11.38
N LEU A 543 -17.50 5.33 11.92
CA LEU A 543 -17.40 5.60 13.33
C LEU A 543 -18.17 6.88 13.68
N ALA A 544 -18.90 6.84 14.79
CA ALA A 544 -19.68 7.98 15.27
C ALA A 544 -18.88 8.79 16.29
N TRP A 545 -18.91 10.12 16.15
CA TRP A 545 -18.33 11.04 17.10
C TRP A 545 -19.33 11.49 18.14
N ALA A 546 -18.91 11.55 19.40
CA ALA A 546 -19.61 12.15 20.51
C ALA A 546 -18.64 12.93 21.41
N PHE A 547 -19.14 13.79 22.28
CA PHE A 547 -18.32 14.61 23.17
C PHE A 547 -18.90 14.56 24.59
N VAL A 548 -18.03 14.30 25.55
CA VAL A 548 -18.39 14.20 26.97
C VAL A 548 -17.26 14.79 27.80
N ASP A 549 -17.56 15.77 28.64
CA ASP A 549 -16.65 16.38 29.63
C ASP A 549 -15.26 16.75 29.04
N GLY A 550 -15.25 17.34 27.84
CA GLY A 550 -14.03 17.79 27.18
C GLY A 550 -13.23 16.70 26.48
N TRP A 551 -13.76 15.48 26.38
CA TRP A 551 -13.24 14.39 25.59
C TRP A 551 -14.05 14.20 24.33
N ALA A 552 -13.37 13.77 23.23
CA ALA A 552 -14.06 13.22 22.08
C ALA A 552 -14.13 11.69 22.21
N ARG A 553 -15.24 11.11 21.78
CA ARG A 553 -15.51 9.67 21.79
C ARG A 553 -15.82 9.23 20.37
N LEU A 554 -14.98 8.36 19.84
CA LEU A 554 -15.15 7.72 18.54
C LEU A 554 -15.68 6.31 18.75
N SER A 555 -16.82 5.94 18.16
CA SER A 555 -17.52 4.69 18.48
C SER A 555 -18.04 3.96 17.25
N ASP A 556 -18.01 2.61 17.32
CA ASP A 556 -18.66 1.72 16.37
C ASP A 556 -20.08 1.26 16.84
N GLY A 557 -20.59 1.89 17.90
CA GLY A 557 -21.84 1.54 18.54
C GLY A 557 -21.71 0.51 19.68
N ARG A 558 -20.63 -0.27 19.69
CA ARG A 558 -20.37 -1.29 20.70
C ARG A 558 -19.12 -0.99 21.55
N ARG A 559 -18.12 -0.41 20.91
CA ARG A 559 -16.83 -0.06 21.51
C ARG A 559 -16.52 1.39 21.25
N ALA A 560 -15.54 1.94 21.93
CA ALA A 560 -15.12 3.31 21.72
C ALA A 560 -13.60 3.50 21.84
N VAL A 561 -13.11 4.52 21.16
CA VAL A 561 -11.81 5.12 21.47
C VAL A 561 -12.08 6.52 22.01
N TRP A 562 -11.67 6.77 23.23
CA TRP A 562 -11.73 8.07 23.87
C TRP A 562 -10.49 8.86 23.53
N ILE A 563 -10.67 10.09 23.05
CA ILE A 563 -9.59 10.98 22.64
C ILE A 563 -9.60 12.18 23.58
N GLY A 564 -8.52 12.35 24.32
CA GLY A 564 -8.35 13.44 25.28
C GLY A 564 -7.01 14.12 25.16
N THR A 565 -6.95 15.36 25.61
CA THR A 565 -5.71 16.15 25.70
C THR A 565 -5.68 16.92 27.02
N ALA A 566 -4.47 17.11 27.55
CA ALA A 566 -4.25 17.90 28.76
C ALA A 566 -4.18 19.42 28.49
N THR A 567 -4.22 19.83 27.22
CA THR A 567 -3.98 21.25 26.86
C THR A 567 -5.25 22.10 26.99
N ALA A 568 -6.36 21.60 26.43
CA ALA A 568 -7.66 22.29 26.48
C ALA A 568 -8.79 21.27 26.21
N PRO A 569 -9.99 21.46 26.77
CA PRO A 569 -11.12 20.60 26.48
C PRO A 569 -11.43 20.55 24.99
N ILE A 570 -11.76 19.37 24.49
CA ILE A 570 -12.16 19.16 23.10
C ILE A 570 -13.65 19.50 22.94
N ALA A 571 -14.01 20.21 21.88
CA ALA A 571 -15.36 20.65 21.63
C ALA A 571 -15.95 20.14 20.31
N PRO A 572 -17.28 19.94 20.19
CA PRO A 572 -17.94 19.51 18.96
C PRO A 572 -17.63 20.37 17.73
N ALA A 573 -17.43 21.68 17.95
CA ALA A 573 -17.09 22.63 16.88
C ALA A 573 -15.75 22.37 16.20
N GLU A 574 -14.92 21.50 16.76
CA GLU A 574 -13.62 21.08 16.19
C GLU A 574 -13.74 19.95 15.16
N LEU A 575 -14.93 19.33 15.02
CA LEU A 575 -15.15 18.39 13.93
C LEU A 575 -15.18 19.11 12.60
N THR A 576 -14.40 18.62 11.68
CA THR A 576 -14.28 19.20 10.33
C THR A 576 -14.27 18.12 9.26
N ARG A 577 -14.73 18.52 8.07
CA ARG A 577 -14.59 17.74 6.86
C ARG A 577 -14.04 18.66 5.78
N HIS A 578 -12.89 18.34 5.24
CA HIS A 578 -12.34 19.07 4.12
C HIS A 578 -13.23 18.89 2.87
N PRO A 579 -13.48 19.92 2.03
CA PRO A 579 -14.31 19.81 0.83
C PRO A 579 -13.83 18.72 -0.14
N GLY A 580 -12.52 18.53 -0.29
CA GLY A 580 -11.92 17.46 -1.09
C GLY A 580 -11.99 16.07 -0.43
N SER A 581 -12.42 15.97 0.83
CA SER A 581 -12.50 14.68 1.52
C SER A 581 -13.80 13.97 1.18
N ARG A 582 -13.67 12.79 0.61
CA ARG A 582 -14.77 11.81 0.50
C ARG A 582 -14.78 10.83 1.67
N GLY A 583 -13.79 10.91 2.54
CA GLY A 583 -13.51 9.99 3.61
C GLY A 583 -13.84 10.49 5.01
N PRO A 584 -12.97 10.16 5.96
CA PRO A 584 -13.26 10.33 7.38
C PRO A 584 -13.44 11.80 7.81
N ILE A 585 -14.19 11.96 8.89
CA ILE A 585 -14.29 13.24 9.60
C ILE A 585 -13.05 13.36 10.49
N ALA A 586 -12.45 14.54 10.54
CA ALA A 586 -11.33 14.87 11.40
C ALA A 586 -11.76 15.72 12.60
N LEU A 587 -11.16 15.43 13.74
CA LEU A 587 -11.11 16.36 14.87
C LEU A 587 -9.92 17.29 14.65
N ALA A 588 -10.13 18.57 14.48
CA ALA A 588 -9.12 19.60 14.21
C ALA A 588 -8.91 20.48 15.44
N HIS A 589 -8.02 20.05 16.34
CA HIS A 589 -7.74 20.75 17.59
C HIS A 589 -6.60 21.77 17.43
N ARG A 590 -6.91 23.02 17.66
CA ARG A 590 -6.00 24.16 17.46
C ARG A 590 -5.57 24.77 18.78
N THR A 591 -4.27 24.94 18.98
CA THR A 591 -3.69 25.58 20.16
C THR A 591 -2.56 26.54 19.77
N LYS A 592 -2.19 27.44 20.68
CA LYS A 592 -1.00 28.29 20.53
C LYS A 592 0.00 27.97 21.63
N LEU A 593 1.29 28.08 21.30
CA LEU A 593 2.34 28.01 22.31
C LEU A 593 2.40 29.35 23.07
N ALA A 594 2.55 29.29 24.38
CA ALA A 594 2.72 30.49 25.21
C ALA A 594 4.14 31.10 25.07
N GLY A 595 5.05 30.40 24.41
CA GLY A 595 6.45 30.81 24.22
C GLY A 595 7.13 29.89 23.21
N PRO A 596 8.47 29.95 23.07
CA PRO A 596 9.20 29.18 22.07
C PRO A 596 9.23 27.69 22.35
N ASN A 597 8.81 27.25 23.54
CA ASN A 597 8.78 25.86 23.95
C ASN A 597 7.38 25.48 24.40
N GLY A 598 7.04 24.19 24.24
CA GLY A 598 5.78 23.67 24.74
C GLY A 598 5.61 22.19 24.53
N VAL A 599 4.64 21.62 25.22
CA VAL A 599 4.31 20.19 25.17
C VAL A 599 2.81 20.04 24.90
N ARG A 600 2.46 19.04 24.10
CA ARG A 600 1.08 18.63 23.86
C ARG A 600 0.97 17.13 24.09
N TRP A 601 0.06 16.76 25.02
CA TRP A 601 -0.23 15.38 25.34
C TRP A 601 -1.58 14.98 24.76
N TRP A 602 -1.62 13.76 24.18
CA TRP A 602 -2.82 13.13 23.67
C TRP A 602 -2.96 11.73 24.23
N VAL A 603 -4.16 11.33 24.56
CA VAL A 603 -4.51 9.99 25.03
C VAL A 603 -5.61 9.45 24.10
N PHE A 604 -5.38 8.25 23.59
CA PHE A 604 -6.36 7.45 22.87
C PHE A 604 -6.58 6.17 23.67
N TRP A 605 -7.65 6.18 24.46
CA TRP A 605 -7.99 5.03 25.29
C TRP A 605 -9.01 4.14 24.58
N CYS A 606 -8.67 2.86 24.39
CA CYS A 606 -9.50 1.84 23.77
C CYS A 606 -10.44 1.22 24.82
N ASP A 607 -11.71 1.57 24.75
CA ASP A 607 -12.77 1.12 25.66
C ASP A 607 -13.61 0.03 24.96
N ASP A 608 -13.42 -1.21 25.37
CA ASP A 608 -14.14 -2.38 24.85
C ASP A 608 -15.57 -2.52 25.42
N THR A 609 -15.90 -1.77 26.47
CA THR A 609 -17.22 -1.76 27.08
C THR A 609 -18.20 -0.81 26.38
N GLY A 610 -17.67 0.14 25.61
CA GLY A 610 -18.44 1.19 24.96
C GLY A 610 -19.09 2.19 25.94
N GLY A 611 -18.52 2.32 27.13
CA GLY A 611 -18.99 3.19 28.20
C GLY A 611 -19.09 4.67 27.79
N TRP A 612 -19.78 5.46 28.63
CA TRP A 612 -20.00 6.89 28.40
C TRP A 612 -19.28 7.78 29.45
N ILE A 613 -18.38 7.22 30.22
CA ILE A 613 -17.64 7.95 31.25
C ILE A 613 -16.17 8.04 30.80
N PRO A 614 -15.67 9.26 30.52
CA PRO A 614 -14.30 9.45 30.08
C PRO A 614 -13.30 9.17 31.21
N PRO A 615 -12.04 8.85 30.88
CA PRO A 615 -10.96 8.76 31.86
C PRO A 615 -10.68 10.10 32.54
N LYS A 616 -10.07 10.07 33.72
CA LYS A 616 -9.47 11.27 34.33
C LYS A 616 -8.05 11.44 33.83
N LEU A 617 -7.71 12.67 33.48
CA LEU A 617 -6.41 13.03 32.89
C LEU A 617 -5.75 14.14 33.70
N GLU A 618 -4.51 13.93 34.09
CA GLU A 618 -3.64 14.93 34.70
C GLU A 618 -2.28 14.91 33.98
N ALA A 619 -1.79 16.08 33.60
CA ALA A 619 -0.47 16.17 32.97
C ALA A 619 0.21 17.50 33.24
N ASP A 620 1.54 17.45 33.23
CA ASP A 620 2.43 18.60 33.15
C ASP A 620 3.41 18.43 31.96
N ASP A 621 4.38 19.30 31.83
CA ASP A 621 5.39 19.23 30.75
C ASP A 621 6.28 17.98 30.83
N SER A 622 6.37 17.36 32.00
CA SER A 622 7.27 16.23 32.27
C SER A 622 6.57 14.87 32.22
N ALA A 623 5.30 14.80 32.61
CA ALA A 623 4.58 13.54 32.73
C ALA A 623 3.08 13.69 32.47
N LEU A 624 2.49 12.60 32.04
CA LEU A 624 1.03 12.44 31.94
C LEU A 624 0.62 11.25 32.79
N GLN A 625 -0.46 11.44 33.54
CA GLN A 625 -1.14 10.39 34.28
C GLN A 625 -2.61 10.34 33.89
N PHE A 626 -3.14 9.17 33.61
CA PHE A 626 -4.58 9.00 33.43
C PHE A 626 -5.09 7.73 34.11
N THR A 627 -6.37 7.78 34.49
CA THR A 627 -7.07 6.68 35.15
C THR A 627 -8.37 6.41 34.44
N ALA A 628 -8.53 5.21 33.90
CA ALA A 628 -9.77 4.76 33.30
C ALA A 628 -10.75 4.29 34.37
N LEU A 629 -12.04 4.59 34.20
CA LEU A 629 -13.08 4.13 35.12
C LEU A 629 -13.23 2.61 35.08
N GLY A 630 -13.31 2.00 36.27
CA GLY A 630 -13.38 0.56 36.42
C GLY A 630 -12.00 -0.13 36.42
N GLN A 631 -10.91 0.61 36.24
CA GLN A 631 -9.56 0.07 36.35
C GLN A 631 -9.23 -0.19 37.81
N THR A 632 -8.93 -1.45 38.16
CA THR A 632 -8.52 -1.88 39.51
C THR A 632 -7.03 -1.74 39.75
N GLY A 633 -6.27 -1.34 38.73
CA GLY A 633 -4.82 -1.13 38.76
C GLY A 633 -4.39 0.31 39.04
N PRO A 634 -3.09 0.55 39.23
CA PRO A 634 -2.56 1.90 39.42
C PRO A 634 -2.81 2.77 38.17
N ALA A 635 -2.92 4.08 38.39
CA ALA A 635 -3.00 5.05 37.30
C ALA A 635 -1.84 4.89 36.31
N TRP A 636 -2.14 5.05 35.03
CA TRP A 636 -1.13 5.01 33.98
C TRP A 636 -0.28 6.27 34.01
N ARG A 637 1.03 6.11 34.12
CA ARG A 637 1.96 7.24 34.15
C ARG A 637 2.95 7.12 32.99
N PHE A 638 3.04 8.16 32.18
CA PHE A 638 3.98 8.28 31.07
C PHE A 638 4.93 9.44 31.35
N ALA A 639 6.20 9.15 31.31
CA ALA A 639 7.29 10.14 31.41
C ALA A 639 8.34 9.77 30.35
N PRO A 640 9.16 10.76 29.92
CA PRO A 640 10.18 10.53 28.90
C PRO A 640 11.25 9.53 29.32
#